data_3f9fb1626acc8bb64ee7f807ca29c452
#
_entry.id   3f9fb1626acc8bb64ee7f807ca29c452
#
_cell.length_a   1.000
_cell.length_b   1.000
_cell.length_c   1.000
_cell.angle_alpha   90.00
_cell.angle_beta   90.00
_cell.angle_gamma   90.00
#
_symmetry.space_group_name_H-M   'P 1'
#
loop_
_entity.id
_entity.type
_entity.pdbx_description
1 polymer ?
#
loop_
_entity_poly.entity_id
_entity_poly.type
_entity_poly.pdbx_seq_one_letter_code
_entity_poly.pdbx_strand_id
1 'polypeptide(L)'
;MNKITVIKRNGTHEILTLEKWQTQVAKICKGIADVSQSMIEIKAQPHFYDGISTREIDEITLRAIVDLIDVESNPDVGHTNYQYVAGKQRLSMLRKDVYGTFVPPNLFSIVKRNIEVGLYTPELLNWYSEEDWNKMNDMLDHDKDEEYGYAAIEQLIEKYLVRNRATKEIYETPQIRYMVAAATVFHKEEPNSARMRYIKEYYQAASDGLFTLATPVLAGLGTPTKQFSSCVLIRSDDDLDSIFASGEMMAKYASKRAGIGLEIGRLRPLGSPIRGGEIMHTGMIPFLKKWFGDLRSCSQGGIRNASATVFYPIWHHQFDDLIVLKNNQGTEETRVRHMDYGVVLSAFFWRRFRNKENITFFDPNEVPDLYEAFYNNIKLFEELYVKYEKQSGLRKKTMSAEEVFKSGILKERTDTGRIYLVFIDNVQNQGPFDPEYHTIYQSNLCCEILLPTKSFKRLDDDSGRIALCTLGSINWGAFRNPEDMRRACRILQRSLCNILDYQDFLSIQSKLSNDEISPLGIGVTNLAYWHAKRGYQYGEKDALQDVKSWMEHQAYYLTEATVELAKERGACVDSAKTRYGQGVFPWELRANGANDLADFTPELDWETLRDNMKQYGVRNATLMAIAPVESSSVVINSTNGIEMPMSLISVKESKAGSFIQVVPEYHRLKNKYQLMWDQKDCDGYLKTAAVLAAYVDQSISTNT
;
A
#
# COMPACT_ATOMS: atom_id res chain seq x y z
N MET A 1 9.51 22.31 -50.07
CA MET A 1 9.37 22.22 -48.64
C MET A 1 10.44 23.10 -47.98
N ASN A 2 10.05 24.03 -47.12
CA ASN A 2 11.04 24.84 -46.38
C ASN A 2 11.88 23.90 -45.52
N LYS A 3 13.21 24.04 -45.58
CA LYS A 3 14.11 23.26 -44.71
C LYS A 3 13.89 23.72 -43.27
N ILE A 4 13.41 22.83 -42.40
CA ILE A 4 13.25 23.09 -40.96
C ILE A 4 14.61 22.89 -40.30
N THR A 5 15.09 23.89 -39.56
CA THR A 5 16.28 23.79 -38.72
C THR A 5 15.86 23.30 -37.34
N VAL A 6 16.60 22.38 -36.77
CA VAL A 6 16.35 21.84 -35.40
C VAL A 6 17.52 22.15 -34.44
N ILE A 7 17.17 22.40 -33.20
CA ILE A 7 18.12 22.60 -32.09
C ILE A 7 18.31 21.28 -31.34
N LYS A 8 19.53 20.78 -31.35
CA LYS A 8 19.88 19.54 -30.59
C LYS A 8 19.91 19.81 -29.07
N ARG A 9 19.85 18.73 -28.28
CA ARG A 9 20.00 18.81 -26.81
C ARG A 9 21.32 19.47 -26.34
N ASN A 10 22.39 19.40 -27.16
CA ASN A 10 23.67 20.06 -26.90
C ASN A 10 23.76 21.50 -27.43
N GLY A 11 22.64 22.07 -27.90
CA GLY A 11 22.56 23.43 -28.43
C GLY A 11 23.02 23.61 -29.88
N THR A 12 23.49 22.56 -30.57
CA THR A 12 23.89 22.66 -31.97
C THR A 12 22.67 22.68 -32.88
N HIS A 13 22.77 23.35 -34.05
CA HIS A 13 21.74 23.45 -35.05
C HIS A 13 22.04 22.52 -36.23
N GLU A 14 21.02 21.79 -36.70
CA GLU A 14 21.11 20.99 -37.93
C GLU A 14 19.80 21.07 -38.73
N ILE A 15 19.83 20.70 -39.99
CA ILE A 15 18.62 20.57 -40.80
C ILE A 15 17.87 19.31 -40.35
N LEU A 16 16.56 19.42 -40.10
CA LEU A 16 15.69 18.30 -39.82
C LEU A 16 15.70 17.29 -40.97
N THR A 17 16.14 16.08 -40.69
CA THR A 17 16.02 14.95 -41.61
C THR A 17 14.76 14.18 -41.22
N LEU A 18 13.66 14.34 -41.93
CA LEU A 18 12.39 13.65 -41.64
C LEU A 18 12.55 12.14 -41.62
N GLU A 19 13.38 11.57 -42.51
CA GLU A 19 13.68 10.14 -42.55
C GLU A 19 14.27 9.62 -41.22
N LYS A 20 15.10 10.41 -40.53
CA LYS A 20 15.63 10.03 -39.22
C LYS A 20 14.51 9.93 -38.16
N TRP A 21 13.60 10.92 -38.17
CA TRP A 21 12.45 10.91 -37.25
C TRP A 21 11.48 9.79 -37.59
N GLN A 22 11.15 9.56 -38.85
CA GLN A 22 10.32 8.45 -39.34
C GLN A 22 10.91 7.09 -38.97
N THR A 23 12.24 6.92 -39.08
CA THR A 23 12.96 5.70 -38.65
C THR A 23 12.79 5.49 -37.13
N GLN A 24 12.83 6.56 -36.34
CA GLN A 24 12.58 6.46 -34.89
C GLN A 24 11.13 6.05 -34.60
N VAL A 25 10.15 6.63 -35.30
CA VAL A 25 8.73 6.25 -35.15
C VAL A 25 8.53 4.79 -35.57
N ALA A 26 9.13 4.35 -36.68
CA ALA A 26 9.09 2.96 -37.10
C ALA A 26 9.68 2.00 -36.02
N LYS A 27 10.79 2.39 -35.39
CA LYS A 27 11.43 1.60 -34.35
C LYS A 27 10.53 1.39 -33.12
N ILE A 28 9.85 2.45 -32.66
CA ILE A 28 8.96 2.33 -31.48
C ILE A 28 7.67 1.58 -31.78
N CYS A 29 7.19 1.57 -33.05
CA CYS A 29 6.04 0.76 -33.49
C CYS A 29 6.40 -0.72 -33.68
N LYS A 30 7.67 -1.04 -33.88
CA LYS A 30 8.11 -2.40 -34.23
C LYS A 30 7.69 -3.42 -33.16
N GLY A 31 7.03 -4.50 -33.61
CA GLY A 31 6.61 -5.62 -32.77
C GLY A 31 5.28 -5.35 -32.00
N ILE A 32 4.65 -4.21 -32.18
CA ILE A 32 3.35 -3.88 -31.58
C ILE A 32 2.29 -4.03 -32.66
N ALA A 33 1.29 -4.90 -32.42
CA ALA A 33 0.17 -5.10 -33.34
C ALA A 33 -0.83 -3.94 -33.29
N ASP A 34 -1.56 -3.76 -34.37
CA ASP A 34 -2.69 -2.84 -34.47
C ASP A 34 -2.32 -1.37 -34.18
N VAL A 35 -1.15 -0.94 -34.68
CA VAL A 35 -0.68 0.45 -34.62
C VAL A 35 -0.19 0.89 -35.99
N SER A 36 -0.43 2.15 -36.33
CA SER A 36 -0.07 2.75 -37.62
C SER A 36 1.01 3.82 -37.47
N GLN A 37 2.21 3.56 -37.99
CA GLN A 37 3.29 4.54 -38.04
C GLN A 37 2.83 5.83 -38.77
N SER A 38 2.14 5.69 -39.92
CA SER A 38 1.67 6.81 -40.72
C SER A 38 0.72 7.73 -39.94
N MET A 39 -0.14 7.18 -39.08
CA MET A 39 -1.06 8.00 -38.28
C MET A 39 -0.31 8.87 -37.27
N ILE A 40 0.74 8.34 -36.66
CA ILE A 40 1.61 9.11 -35.75
C ILE A 40 2.28 10.24 -36.53
N GLU A 41 2.81 9.93 -37.73
CA GLU A 41 3.47 10.92 -38.60
C GLU A 41 2.51 12.02 -39.04
N ILE A 42 1.30 11.67 -39.50
CA ILE A 42 0.27 12.62 -39.93
C ILE A 42 -0.16 13.54 -38.78
N LYS A 43 -0.28 13.01 -37.55
CA LYS A 43 -0.67 13.80 -36.37
C LYS A 43 0.48 14.67 -35.83
N ALA A 44 1.72 14.21 -35.86
CA ALA A 44 2.84 14.93 -35.27
C ALA A 44 3.49 15.97 -36.20
N GLN A 45 3.73 15.62 -37.49
CA GLN A 45 4.46 16.42 -38.41
C GLN A 45 3.92 17.84 -38.63
N PRO A 46 2.59 18.11 -38.67
CA PRO A 46 2.05 19.47 -38.86
C PRO A 46 2.45 20.45 -37.74
N HIS A 47 2.88 19.98 -36.61
CA HIS A 47 3.30 20.78 -35.45
C HIS A 47 4.80 21.11 -35.41
N PHE A 48 5.57 20.66 -36.45
CA PHE A 48 6.99 20.99 -36.53
C PHE A 48 7.17 22.35 -37.22
N TYR A 49 8.05 23.17 -36.64
CA TYR A 49 8.35 24.52 -37.10
C TYR A 49 9.87 24.75 -37.14
N ASP A 50 10.30 25.80 -37.86
CA ASP A 50 11.71 26.15 -37.97
C ASP A 50 12.28 26.64 -36.60
N GLY A 51 13.41 26.12 -36.18
CA GLY A 51 13.99 26.36 -34.88
C GLY A 51 13.46 25.46 -33.75
N ILE A 52 12.62 24.46 -34.04
CA ILE A 52 12.11 23.50 -33.03
C ILE A 52 13.25 22.69 -32.40
N SER A 53 13.19 22.46 -31.09
CA SER A 53 14.16 21.56 -30.43
C SER A 53 13.83 20.09 -30.70
N THR A 54 14.86 19.24 -30.68
CA THR A 54 14.65 17.78 -30.78
C THR A 54 13.88 17.23 -29.58
N ARG A 55 13.86 17.93 -28.43
CA ARG A 55 13.05 17.59 -27.27
C ARG A 55 11.57 17.86 -27.53
N GLU A 56 11.25 19.01 -28.09
CA GLU A 56 9.86 19.35 -28.50
C GLU A 56 9.33 18.41 -29.56
N ILE A 57 10.17 17.97 -30.53
CA ILE A 57 9.79 16.93 -31.50
C ILE A 57 9.43 15.62 -30.78
N ASP A 58 10.24 15.18 -29.80
CA ASP A 58 9.95 13.99 -29.00
C ASP A 58 8.62 14.15 -28.21
N GLU A 59 8.35 15.34 -27.63
CA GLU A 59 7.11 15.66 -26.89
C GLU A 59 5.88 15.70 -27.79
N ILE A 60 5.97 16.34 -28.96
CA ILE A 60 4.89 16.39 -29.98
C ILE A 60 4.57 14.98 -30.47
N THR A 61 5.62 14.17 -30.74
CA THR A 61 5.45 12.77 -31.15
C THR A 61 4.75 11.97 -30.03
N LEU A 62 5.15 12.13 -28.78
CA LEU A 62 4.51 11.47 -27.63
C LEU A 62 3.03 11.85 -27.51
N ARG A 63 2.69 13.15 -27.61
CA ARG A 63 1.30 13.61 -27.55
C ARG A 63 0.46 13.01 -28.68
N ALA A 64 1.00 13.02 -29.92
CA ALA A 64 0.32 12.41 -31.07
C ALA A 64 0.04 10.91 -30.86
N ILE A 65 0.94 10.18 -30.20
CA ILE A 65 0.74 8.77 -29.85
C ILE A 65 -0.30 8.61 -28.74
N VAL A 66 -0.22 9.42 -27.68
CA VAL A 66 -1.16 9.37 -26.56
C VAL A 66 -2.59 9.65 -26.99
N ASP A 67 -2.79 10.59 -27.92
CA ASP A 67 -4.10 10.90 -28.52
C ASP A 67 -4.69 9.75 -29.37
N LEU A 68 -3.88 8.74 -29.68
CA LEU A 68 -4.32 7.53 -30.38
C LEU A 68 -4.62 6.35 -29.42
N ILE A 69 -4.42 6.53 -28.10
CA ILE A 69 -4.81 5.53 -27.11
C ILE A 69 -6.32 5.60 -26.89
N ASP A 70 -7.06 4.74 -27.56
CA ASP A 70 -8.52 4.75 -27.53
C ASP A 70 -9.10 3.32 -27.55
N VAL A 71 -10.39 3.23 -27.26
CA VAL A 71 -11.21 2.02 -27.34
C VAL A 71 -11.47 1.53 -28.75
N GLU A 72 -11.32 2.41 -29.74
CA GLU A 72 -11.46 2.08 -31.15
C GLU A 72 -10.55 0.91 -31.54
N SER A 73 -11.09 -0.03 -32.28
CA SER A 73 -10.30 -1.18 -32.76
C SER A 73 -9.70 -0.95 -34.14
N ASN A 74 -9.60 0.31 -34.53
CA ASN A 74 -9.06 0.73 -35.83
C ASN A 74 -7.74 1.50 -35.60
N PRO A 75 -6.57 0.96 -36.01
CA PRO A 75 -5.27 1.60 -35.80
C PRO A 75 -5.15 2.98 -36.50
N ASP A 76 -6.01 3.27 -37.49
CA ASP A 76 -6.04 4.56 -38.21
C ASP A 76 -6.90 5.63 -37.51
N VAL A 77 -7.61 5.26 -36.44
CA VAL A 77 -8.43 6.18 -35.62
C VAL A 77 -7.91 6.22 -34.20
N GLY A 78 -7.79 5.06 -33.59
CA GLY A 78 -7.30 4.87 -32.22
C GLY A 78 -7.28 3.40 -31.84
N HIS A 79 -6.35 3.02 -30.96
CA HIS A 79 -6.22 1.66 -30.45
C HIS A 79 -5.47 1.64 -29.11
N THR A 80 -5.88 0.80 -28.19
CA THR A 80 -5.22 0.76 -26.85
C THR A 80 -3.75 0.34 -26.90
N ASN A 81 -3.31 -0.38 -27.95
CA ASN A 81 -1.91 -0.78 -28.11
C ASN A 81 -0.95 0.41 -28.33
N TYR A 82 -1.45 1.58 -28.70
CA TYR A 82 -0.62 2.80 -28.70
C TYR A 82 -0.06 3.15 -27.33
N GLN A 83 -0.60 2.60 -26.23
CA GLN A 83 0.01 2.74 -24.90
C GLN A 83 1.44 2.19 -24.84
N TYR A 84 1.74 1.11 -25.56
CA TYR A 84 3.10 0.53 -25.61
C TYR A 84 4.02 1.34 -26.51
N VAL A 85 3.49 1.91 -27.60
CA VAL A 85 4.26 2.84 -28.44
C VAL A 85 4.60 4.12 -27.68
N ALA A 86 3.64 4.67 -26.93
CA ALA A 86 3.84 5.82 -26.06
C ALA A 86 4.87 5.49 -24.93
N GLY A 87 4.81 4.28 -24.36
CA GLY A 87 5.78 3.79 -23.39
C GLY A 87 7.21 3.78 -23.94
N LYS A 88 7.43 3.19 -25.13
CA LYS A 88 8.73 3.19 -25.82
C LYS A 88 9.22 4.59 -26.17
N GLN A 89 8.34 5.49 -26.64
CA GLN A 89 8.69 6.89 -26.92
C GLN A 89 9.12 7.58 -25.61
N ARG A 90 8.35 7.43 -24.54
CA ARG A 90 8.64 8.04 -23.24
C ARG A 90 9.93 7.50 -22.61
N LEU A 91 10.19 6.19 -22.74
CA LEU A 91 11.46 5.56 -22.32
C LEU A 91 12.65 6.13 -23.12
N SER A 92 12.50 6.31 -24.43
CA SER A 92 13.55 6.92 -25.27
C SER A 92 13.87 8.33 -24.78
N MET A 93 12.86 9.14 -24.46
CA MET A 93 13.03 10.47 -23.88
C MET A 93 13.75 10.39 -22.53
N LEU A 94 13.30 9.50 -21.64
CA LEU A 94 13.90 9.30 -20.32
C LEU A 94 15.39 8.95 -20.43
N ARG A 95 15.76 7.97 -21.25
CA ARG A 95 17.16 7.56 -21.44
C ARG A 95 18.03 8.68 -21.97
N LYS A 96 17.52 9.47 -22.93
CA LYS A 96 18.22 10.67 -23.45
C LYS A 96 18.38 11.74 -22.37
N ASP A 97 17.38 11.95 -21.52
CA ASP A 97 17.44 12.96 -20.45
C ASP A 97 18.41 12.53 -19.32
N VAL A 98 18.46 11.23 -18.96
CA VAL A 98 19.30 10.69 -17.87
C VAL A 98 20.75 10.49 -18.31
N TYR A 99 20.97 10.01 -19.54
CA TYR A 99 22.30 9.54 -20.01
C TYR A 99 22.84 10.31 -21.21
N GLY A 100 22.06 11.15 -21.84
CA GLY A 100 22.41 11.80 -23.11
C GLY A 100 22.35 10.85 -24.33
N THR A 101 22.15 9.55 -24.11
CA THR A 101 22.12 8.49 -25.12
C THR A 101 20.96 7.54 -24.88
N PHE A 102 20.63 6.71 -25.89
CA PHE A 102 19.62 5.67 -25.74
C PHE A 102 20.13 4.46 -24.93
N VAL A 103 21.41 4.15 -25.06
CA VAL A 103 22.03 3.01 -24.36
C VAL A 103 22.51 3.47 -22.98
N PRO A 104 22.04 2.88 -21.89
CA PRO A 104 22.54 3.20 -20.55
C PRO A 104 24.04 2.88 -20.41
N PRO A 105 24.82 3.71 -19.70
CA PRO A 105 26.20 3.41 -19.38
C PRO A 105 26.30 2.25 -18.37
N ASN A 106 27.54 1.78 -18.11
CA ASN A 106 27.80 0.74 -17.11
C ASN A 106 27.24 1.13 -15.72
N LEU A 107 26.64 0.16 -15.02
CA LEU A 107 25.98 0.32 -13.73
C LEU A 107 26.91 0.97 -12.68
N PHE A 108 28.17 0.55 -12.59
CA PHE A 108 29.13 1.11 -11.63
C PHE A 108 29.34 2.61 -11.85
N SER A 109 29.42 3.06 -13.11
CA SER A 109 29.54 4.48 -13.45
C SER A 109 28.32 5.27 -13.02
N ILE A 110 27.10 4.71 -13.19
CA ILE A 110 25.83 5.32 -12.74
C ILE A 110 25.81 5.45 -11.22
N VAL A 111 26.17 4.37 -10.51
CA VAL A 111 26.21 4.35 -9.03
C VAL A 111 27.17 5.41 -8.51
N LYS A 112 28.40 5.48 -9.03
CA LYS A 112 29.39 6.50 -8.63
C LYS A 112 28.85 7.91 -8.84
N ARG A 113 28.37 8.22 -10.06
CA ARG A 113 27.79 9.53 -10.38
C ARG A 113 26.68 9.91 -9.40
N ASN A 114 25.78 8.98 -9.11
CA ASN A 114 24.61 9.26 -8.27
C ASN A 114 24.97 9.39 -6.79
N ILE A 115 26.05 8.79 -6.33
CA ILE A 115 26.64 9.02 -5.00
C ILE A 115 27.30 10.38 -4.94
N GLU A 116 28.10 10.77 -5.95
CA GLU A 116 28.78 12.06 -6.01
C GLU A 116 27.81 13.25 -5.96
N VAL A 117 26.62 13.11 -6.57
CA VAL A 117 25.56 14.15 -6.49
C VAL A 117 24.64 13.99 -5.27
N GLY A 118 24.94 13.08 -4.34
CA GLY A 118 24.23 12.88 -3.08
C GLY A 118 22.84 12.24 -3.19
N LEU A 119 22.53 11.58 -4.30
CA LEU A 119 21.24 10.93 -4.54
C LEU A 119 21.22 9.47 -4.13
N TYR A 120 22.37 8.78 -4.20
CA TYR A 120 22.55 7.45 -3.65
C TYR A 120 23.36 7.48 -2.35
N THR A 121 23.14 6.48 -1.49
CA THR A 121 23.92 6.32 -0.26
C THR A 121 25.37 5.87 -0.57
N PRO A 122 26.39 6.47 0.06
CA PRO A 122 27.78 6.05 -0.10
C PRO A 122 28.04 4.60 0.32
N GLU A 123 27.20 4.03 1.18
CA GLU A 123 27.32 2.65 1.67
C GLU A 123 27.35 1.62 0.54
N LEU A 124 26.72 1.90 -0.60
CA LEU A 124 26.71 1.04 -1.78
C LEU A 124 28.12 0.69 -2.27
N LEU A 125 29.08 1.64 -2.22
CA LEU A 125 30.47 1.40 -2.58
C LEU A 125 31.27 0.70 -1.46
N ASN A 126 30.78 0.76 -0.21
CA ASN A 126 31.41 0.03 0.90
C ASN A 126 31.00 -1.45 0.91
N TRP A 127 29.79 -1.77 0.43
CA TRP A 127 29.28 -3.14 0.44
C TRP A 127 29.74 -3.98 -0.73
N TYR A 128 30.06 -3.35 -1.87
CA TYR A 128 30.34 -4.03 -3.12
C TYR A 128 31.59 -3.47 -3.80
N SER A 129 32.46 -4.38 -4.27
CA SER A 129 33.57 -4.05 -5.14
C SER A 129 33.11 -3.63 -6.54
N GLU A 130 34.00 -3.00 -7.32
CA GLU A 130 33.76 -2.75 -8.75
C GLU A 130 33.46 -4.04 -9.52
N GLU A 131 34.14 -5.15 -9.18
CA GLU A 131 33.87 -6.47 -9.77
C GLU A 131 32.46 -6.96 -9.50
N ASP A 132 31.92 -6.76 -8.27
CA ASP A 132 30.55 -7.12 -7.94
C ASP A 132 29.55 -6.26 -8.72
N TRP A 133 29.81 -4.95 -8.86
CA TRP A 133 28.96 -4.07 -9.68
C TRP A 133 28.97 -4.46 -11.16
N ASN A 134 30.12 -4.90 -11.70
CA ASN A 134 30.20 -5.39 -13.07
C ASN A 134 29.42 -6.72 -13.24
N LYS A 135 29.46 -7.63 -12.26
CA LYS A 135 28.62 -8.84 -12.26
C LYS A 135 27.12 -8.47 -12.23
N MET A 136 26.72 -7.47 -11.45
CA MET A 136 25.33 -6.98 -11.42
C MET A 136 24.96 -6.30 -12.75
N ASN A 137 25.88 -5.57 -13.38
CA ASN A 137 25.68 -5.00 -14.71
C ASN A 137 25.38 -6.07 -15.76
N ASP A 138 26.08 -7.20 -15.71
CA ASP A 138 25.87 -8.33 -16.63
C ASP A 138 24.53 -9.06 -16.42
N MET A 139 23.86 -8.83 -15.26
CA MET A 139 22.53 -9.35 -14.99
C MET A 139 21.42 -8.45 -15.52
N LEU A 140 21.73 -7.19 -15.87
CA LEU A 140 20.73 -6.21 -16.31
C LEU A 140 20.20 -6.55 -17.71
N ASP A 141 18.88 -6.50 -17.84
CA ASP A 141 18.17 -6.59 -19.09
C ASP A 141 17.40 -5.28 -19.34
N HIS A 142 18.04 -4.35 -20.04
CA HIS A 142 17.47 -3.06 -20.35
C HIS A 142 16.32 -3.11 -21.38
N ASP A 143 16.19 -4.21 -22.12
CA ASP A 143 15.12 -4.36 -23.12
C ASP A 143 13.76 -4.57 -22.45
N LYS A 144 13.72 -5.08 -21.24
CA LYS A 144 12.50 -5.17 -20.43
C LYS A 144 11.83 -3.81 -20.16
N ASP A 145 12.58 -2.72 -20.16
CA ASP A 145 12.00 -1.38 -20.07
C ASP A 145 11.09 -1.05 -21.27
N GLU A 146 11.29 -1.69 -22.42
CA GLU A 146 10.49 -1.47 -23.64
C GLU A 146 9.11 -2.18 -23.58
N GLU A 147 8.90 -3.06 -22.61
CA GLU A 147 7.62 -3.74 -22.40
C GLU A 147 6.63 -2.90 -21.58
N TYR A 148 7.08 -1.84 -20.90
CA TYR A 148 6.22 -0.98 -20.12
C TYR A 148 5.26 -0.16 -20.99
N GLY A 149 3.98 -0.15 -20.62
CA GLY A 149 3.02 0.81 -21.14
C GLY A 149 3.27 2.24 -20.65
N TYR A 150 2.66 3.20 -21.31
CA TYR A 150 2.81 4.64 -21.00
C TYR A 150 2.56 4.97 -19.52
N ALA A 151 1.44 4.47 -18.98
CA ALA A 151 1.10 4.71 -17.57
C ALA A 151 2.18 4.20 -16.60
N ALA A 152 2.78 3.03 -16.88
CA ALA A 152 3.81 2.45 -16.03
C ALA A 152 5.09 3.30 -16.01
N ILE A 153 5.55 3.75 -17.18
CA ILE A 153 6.73 4.63 -17.27
C ILE A 153 6.48 5.98 -16.59
N GLU A 154 5.31 6.61 -16.80
CA GLU A 154 4.98 7.87 -16.12
C GLU A 154 4.92 7.68 -14.58
N GLN A 155 4.30 6.61 -14.12
CA GLN A 155 4.24 6.30 -12.69
C GLN A 155 5.63 6.07 -12.07
N LEU A 156 6.52 5.37 -12.79
CA LEU A 156 7.92 5.17 -12.37
C LEU A 156 8.64 6.52 -12.29
N ILE A 157 8.54 7.34 -13.33
CA ILE A 157 9.14 8.67 -13.40
C ILE A 157 8.65 9.54 -12.25
N GLU A 158 7.34 9.58 -11.99
CA GLU A 158 6.78 10.49 -10.99
C GLU A 158 7.09 10.09 -9.54
N LYS A 159 7.05 8.79 -9.22
CA LYS A 159 7.03 8.34 -7.82
C LYS A 159 8.23 7.53 -7.38
N TYR A 160 8.91 6.83 -8.31
CA TYR A 160 9.86 5.78 -7.92
C TYR A 160 11.29 6.04 -8.34
N LEU A 161 11.53 6.60 -9.54
CA LEU A 161 12.87 6.88 -10.01
C LEU A 161 13.50 8.03 -9.21
N VAL A 162 14.77 7.85 -8.87
CA VAL A 162 15.53 8.83 -8.08
C VAL A 162 15.76 10.10 -8.90
N ARG A 163 15.44 11.23 -8.29
CA ARG A 163 15.55 12.56 -8.89
C ARG A 163 16.11 13.58 -7.93
N ASN A 164 16.74 14.60 -8.47
CA ASN A 164 17.00 15.83 -7.74
C ASN A 164 15.66 16.58 -7.55
N ARG A 165 15.27 16.83 -6.31
CA ARG A 165 13.97 17.44 -6.01
C ARG A 165 13.88 18.92 -6.38
N ALA A 166 15.02 19.62 -6.39
CA ALA A 166 15.09 21.04 -6.74
C ALA A 166 15.02 21.24 -8.26
N THR A 167 15.82 20.48 -9.03
CA THR A 167 15.90 20.59 -10.50
C THR A 167 14.87 19.72 -11.21
N LYS A 168 14.28 18.72 -10.52
CA LYS A 168 13.39 17.66 -11.04
C LYS A 168 14.07 16.71 -12.02
N GLU A 169 15.36 16.80 -12.23
CA GLU A 169 16.15 15.90 -13.06
C GLU A 169 16.14 14.48 -12.50
N ILE A 170 16.01 13.49 -13.39
CA ILE A 170 16.01 12.05 -13.07
C ILE A 170 17.39 11.49 -13.34
N TYR A 171 17.84 10.56 -12.51
CA TYR A 171 19.23 10.06 -12.53
C TYR A 171 19.33 8.55 -12.77
N GLU A 172 18.23 7.87 -13.02
CA GLU A 172 18.20 6.42 -13.29
C GLU A 172 17.03 6.02 -14.18
N THR A 173 17.06 4.78 -14.66
CA THR A 173 15.99 4.13 -15.43
C THR A 173 15.42 2.94 -14.65
N PRO A 174 14.29 2.34 -15.04
CA PRO A 174 13.63 1.31 -14.24
C PRO A 174 14.52 0.11 -13.87
N GLN A 175 15.25 -0.46 -14.82
CA GLN A 175 16.12 -1.62 -14.54
C GLN A 175 17.24 -1.27 -13.56
N ILE A 176 17.80 -0.06 -13.66
CA ILE A 176 18.79 0.44 -12.68
C ILE A 176 18.17 0.56 -11.29
N ARG A 177 16.92 1.10 -11.20
CA ARG A 177 16.18 1.20 -9.94
C ARG A 177 16.02 -0.15 -9.26
N TYR A 178 15.59 -1.18 -10.01
CA TYR A 178 15.40 -2.52 -9.46
C TYR A 178 16.72 -3.16 -9.01
N MET A 179 17.81 -2.99 -9.79
CA MET A 179 19.10 -3.53 -9.42
C MET A 179 19.70 -2.87 -8.18
N VAL A 180 19.61 -1.53 -8.08
CA VAL A 180 20.07 -0.81 -6.89
C VAL A 180 19.25 -1.17 -5.66
N ALA A 181 17.93 -1.38 -5.83
CA ALA A 181 17.06 -1.88 -4.76
C ALA A 181 17.51 -3.29 -4.31
N ALA A 182 17.75 -4.21 -5.26
CA ALA A 182 18.24 -5.56 -4.97
C ALA A 182 19.58 -5.53 -4.21
N ALA A 183 20.56 -4.77 -4.71
CA ALA A 183 21.85 -4.61 -4.06
C ALA A 183 21.69 -4.07 -2.63
N THR A 184 20.81 -3.09 -2.43
CA THR A 184 20.58 -2.52 -1.09
C THR A 184 19.98 -3.53 -0.13
N VAL A 185 18.96 -4.28 -0.56
CA VAL A 185 18.22 -5.22 0.31
C VAL A 185 19.08 -6.40 0.74
N PHE A 186 19.96 -6.91 -0.11
CA PHE A 186 20.72 -8.13 0.16
C PHE A 186 22.17 -7.89 0.59
N HIS A 187 22.56 -6.66 0.94
CA HIS A 187 23.96 -6.34 1.28
C HIS A 187 24.54 -7.12 2.46
N LYS A 188 23.71 -7.57 3.41
CA LYS A 188 24.12 -8.35 4.59
C LYS A 188 24.09 -9.87 4.38
N GLU A 189 23.64 -10.36 3.24
CA GLU A 189 23.58 -11.80 2.99
C GLU A 189 24.99 -12.38 2.82
N GLU A 190 25.24 -13.51 3.45
CA GLU A 190 26.54 -14.20 3.40
C GLU A 190 26.35 -15.71 3.07
N PRO A 191 27.28 -16.35 2.41
CA PRO A 191 28.48 -15.77 1.77
C PRO A 191 28.14 -14.93 0.52
N ASN A 192 29.14 -14.23 -0.07
CA ASN A 192 28.93 -13.38 -1.25
C ASN A 192 28.24 -14.10 -2.43
N SER A 193 28.49 -15.39 -2.61
CA SER A 193 27.82 -16.20 -3.63
C SER A 193 26.29 -16.31 -3.40
N ALA A 194 25.85 -16.42 -2.15
CA ALA A 194 24.44 -16.41 -1.79
C ALA A 194 23.86 -15.00 -1.98
N ARG A 195 24.59 -13.95 -1.58
CA ARG A 195 24.24 -12.55 -1.80
C ARG A 195 23.95 -12.27 -3.27
N MET A 196 24.88 -12.60 -4.17
CA MET A 196 24.71 -12.38 -5.61
C MET A 196 23.57 -13.20 -6.21
N ARG A 197 23.32 -14.41 -5.71
CA ARG A 197 22.16 -15.22 -6.10
C ARG A 197 20.83 -14.53 -5.71
N TYR A 198 20.71 -14.04 -4.48
CA TYR A 198 19.49 -13.35 -4.03
C TYR A 198 19.28 -12.02 -4.77
N ILE A 199 20.36 -11.26 -5.04
CA ILE A 199 20.28 -10.04 -5.86
C ILE A 199 19.72 -10.37 -7.25
N LYS A 200 20.25 -11.39 -7.92
CA LYS A 200 19.75 -11.83 -9.22
C LYS A 200 18.30 -12.27 -9.17
N GLU A 201 17.94 -13.08 -8.18
CA GLU A 201 16.59 -13.63 -8.01
C GLU A 201 15.56 -12.52 -7.77
N TYR A 202 15.87 -11.57 -6.88
CA TYR A 202 15.01 -10.43 -6.60
C TYR A 202 14.89 -9.50 -7.81
N TYR A 203 16.01 -9.15 -8.45
CA TYR A 203 16.01 -8.30 -9.64
C TYR A 203 15.13 -8.90 -10.73
N GLN A 204 15.29 -10.18 -11.04
CA GLN A 204 14.46 -10.87 -12.03
C GLN A 204 12.97 -10.82 -11.64
N ALA A 205 12.65 -11.21 -10.42
CA ALA A 205 11.23 -11.25 -9.96
C ALA A 205 10.58 -9.85 -9.97
N ALA A 206 11.31 -8.80 -9.55
CA ALA A 206 10.81 -7.43 -9.58
C ALA A 206 10.67 -6.89 -11.01
N SER A 207 11.65 -7.17 -11.88
CA SER A 207 11.65 -6.76 -13.29
C SER A 207 10.58 -7.49 -14.10
N ASP A 208 10.28 -8.75 -13.77
CA ASP A 208 9.19 -9.54 -14.38
C ASP A 208 7.80 -9.18 -13.81
N GLY A 209 7.73 -8.24 -12.85
CA GLY A 209 6.48 -7.80 -12.25
C GLY A 209 5.76 -8.89 -11.44
N LEU A 210 6.50 -9.86 -10.85
CA LEU A 210 5.91 -10.95 -10.05
C LEU A 210 5.34 -10.44 -8.73
N PHE A 211 5.78 -9.28 -8.26
CA PHE A 211 5.27 -8.59 -7.07
C PHE A 211 5.42 -7.08 -7.20
N THR A 212 4.73 -6.36 -6.33
CA THR A 212 4.88 -4.91 -6.16
C THR A 212 5.40 -4.57 -4.78
N LEU A 213 6.02 -3.39 -4.67
CA LEU A 213 6.54 -2.85 -3.43
C LEU A 213 5.83 -1.54 -3.06
N ALA A 214 5.65 -1.32 -1.76
CA ALA A 214 5.13 -0.04 -1.28
C ALA A 214 6.03 1.13 -1.73
N THR A 215 5.41 2.29 -1.97
CA THR A 215 6.12 3.48 -2.47
C THR A 215 7.36 3.86 -1.65
N PRO A 216 7.34 3.88 -0.29
CA PRO A 216 8.55 4.19 0.47
C PRO A 216 9.69 3.21 0.25
N VAL A 217 9.38 1.94 -0.01
CA VAL A 217 10.37 0.89 -0.24
C VAL A 217 11.10 1.13 -1.58
N LEU A 218 10.37 1.07 -2.70
CA LEU A 218 11.01 1.15 -4.01
C LEU A 218 11.65 2.52 -4.26
N ALA A 219 11.04 3.61 -3.80
CA ALA A 219 11.59 4.95 -3.98
C ALA A 219 12.73 5.29 -3.00
N GLY A 220 12.88 4.56 -1.89
CA GLY A 220 13.85 4.85 -0.83
C GLY A 220 15.11 3.99 -0.86
N LEU A 221 15.03 2.73 -1.30
CA LEU A 221 16.17 1.81 -1.30
C LEU A 221 17.36 2.38 -2.09
N GLY A 222 18.56 2.31 -1.52
CA GLY A 222 19.79 2.84 -2.12
C GLY A 222 19.94 4.36 -2.04
N THR A 223 18.97 5.08 -1.45
CA THR A 223 19.06 6.53 -1.20
C THR A 223 19.45 6.81 0.26
N PRO A 224 19.82 8.05 0.63
CA PRO A 224 20.06 8.42 2.03
C PRO A 224 18.82 8.30 2.95
N THR A 225 17.60 8.12 2.39
CA THR A 225 16.38 7.98 3.19
C THR A 225 16.13 6.50 3.51
N LYS A 226 16.26 6.13 4.79
CA LYS A 226 16.11 4.73 5.26
C LYS A 226 14.83 4.49 6.06
N GLN A 227 13.73 5.17 5.75
CA GLN A 227 12.42 4.90 6.32
C GLN A 227 11.53 4.28 5.24
N PHE A 228 11.17 3.00 5.41
CA PHE A 228 10.51 2.19 4.39
C PHE A 228 9.09 1.77 4.77
N SER A 229 8.71 1.91 6.04
CA SER A 229 7.37 1.54 6.49
C SER A 229 6.33 2.52 5.95
N SER A 230 5.32 2.02 5.26
CA SER A 230 4.24 2.83 4.70
C SER A 230 3.11 3.07 5.68
N CYS A 231 2.99 2.22 6.71
CA CYS A 231 1.93 2.24 7.70
C CYS A 231 2.51 2.38 9.10
N VAL A 232 2.01 3.36 9.85
CA VAL A 232 2.44 3.68 11.22
C VAL A 232 1.20 3.79 12.11
N LEU A 233 1.17 3.04 13.20
CA LEU A 233 0.08 3.02 14.16
C LEU A 233 0.54 3.66 15.47
N ILE A 234 -0.17 4.69 15.92
CA ILE A 234 0.12 5.48 17.12
C ILE A 234 -1.09 5.47 18.01
N ARG A 235 -0.91 5.27 19.32
CA ARG A 235 -1.96 5.39 20.32
C ARG A 235 -1.67 6.56 21.24
N SER A 236 -2.67 7.45 21.43
CA SER A 236 -2.61 8.56 22.38
C SER A 236 -3.38 8.21 23.64
N ASP A 237 -2.85 8.61 24.80
CA ASP A 237 -3.56 8.53 26.08
C ASP A 237 -4.21 9.88 26.44
N ASP A 238 -5.03 9.89 27.48
CA ASP A 238 -5.81 11.05 27.95
C ASP A 238 -4.96 11.96 28.87
N ASP A 239 -3.79 12.36 28.38
CA ASP A 239 -2.95 13.38 29.02
C ASP A 239 -2.20 14.22 27.96
N LEU A 240 -1.83 15.45 28.33
CA LEU A 240 -1.21 16.40 27.41
C LEU A 240 0.13 15.90 26.87
N ASP A 241 0.94 15.24 27.70
CA ASP A 241 2.26 14.75 27.27
C ASP A 241 2.09 13.71 26.15
N SER A 242 1.19 12.75 26.33
CA SER A 242 0.89 11.74 25.32
C SER A 242 0.29 12.35 24.05
N ILE A 243 -0.62 13.30 24.17
CA ILE A 243 -1.24 14.01 23.04
C ILE A 243 -0.20 14.76 22.21
N PHE A 244 0.74 15.45 22.87
CA PHE A 244 1.80 16.19 22.17
C PHE A 244 2.85 15.28 21.58
N ALA A 245 3.30 14.26 22.31
CA ALA A 245 4.27 13.27 21.83
C ALA A 245 3.73 12.50 20.61
N SER A 246 2.44 12.11 20.63
CA SER A 246 1.77 11.49 19.48
C SER A 246 1.79 12.38 18.25
N GLY A 247 1.52 13.70 18.40
CA GLY A 247 1.54 14.66 17.30
C GLY A 247 2.93 14.83 16.70
N GLU A 248 3.97 14.90 17.52
CA GLU A 248 5.35 14.95 17.05
C GLU A 248 5.72 13.72 16.21
N MET A 249 5.36 12.52 16.66
CA MET A 249 5.62 11.29 15.89
C MET A 249 4.82 11.21 14.61
N MET A 250 3.54 11.65 14.62
CA MET A 250 2.74 11.77 13.41
C MET A 250 3.43 12.66 12.37
N ALA A 251 3.89 13.84 12.77
CA ALA A 251 4.60 14.79 11.89
C ALA A 251 5.89 14.19 11.32
N LYS A 252 6.72 13.56 12.16
CA LYS A 252 7.99 12.96 11.76
C LYS A 252 7.79 11.83 10.74
N TYR A 253 6.86 10.89 10.98
CA TYR A 253 6.60 9.79 10.05
C TYR A 253 5.89 10.26 8.78
N ALA A 254 4.95 11.20 8.89
CA ALA A 254 4.27 11.78 7.73
C ALA A 254 5.26 12.48 6.79
N SER A 255 6.28 13.19 7.33
CA SER A 255 7.33 13.81 6.52
C SER A 255 8.18 12.79 5.74
N LYS A 256 8.18 11.53 6.17
CA LYS A 256 8.87 10.39 5.54
C LYS A 256 7.95 9.49 4.70
N ARG A 257 6.78 9.98 4.29
CA ARG A 257 5.81 9.32 3.38
C ARG A 257 4.99 8.18 4.00
N ALA A 258 4.91 8.09 5.32
CA ALA A 258 4.06 7.13 6.00
C ALA A 258 2.62 7.64 6.14
N GLY A 259 1.65 6.73 6.05
CA GLY A 259 0.26 6.95 6.44
C GLY A 259 0.06 6.57 7.91
N ILE A 260 -0.76 7.34 8.63
CA ILE A 260 -0.91 7.21 10.07
C ILE A 260 -2.26 6.62 10.44
N GLY A 261 -2.29 5.64 11.35
CA GLY A 261 -3.45 5.24 12.12
C GLY A 261 -3.31 5.76 13.56
N LEU A 262 -4.25 6.57 14.03
CA LEU A 262 -4.22 7.16 15.37
C LEU A 262 -5.41 6.68 16.20
N GLU A 263 -5.16 6.03 17.34
CA GLU A 263 -6.20 5.68 18.30
C GLU A 263 -6.31 6.75 19.39
N ILE A 264 -7.55 7.21 19.64
CA ILE A 264 -7.87 8.30 20.57
C ILE A 264 -9.07 8.00 21.46
N GLY A 265 -9.57 6.77 21.46
CA GLY A 265 -10.82 6.41 22.15
C GLY A 265 -10.78 6.57 23.67
N ARG A 266 -9.61 6.74 24.27
CA ARG A 266 -9.45 7.01 25.68
C ARG A 266 -9.60 8.47 26.07
N LEU A 267 -9.50 9.39 25.11
CA LEU A 267 -9.62 10.82 25.39
C LEU A 267 -11.00 11.15 25.95
N ARG A 268 -11.03 11.94 27.01
CA ARG A 268 -12.30 12.37 27.60
C ARG A 268 -13.08 13.31 26.69
N PRO A 269 -14.41 13.20 26.67
CA PRO A 269 -15.27 14.02 25.82
C PRO A 269 -15.42 15.47 26.30
N LEU A 270 -16.05 16.28 25.45
CA LEU A 270 -16.45 17.65 25.78
C LEU A 270 -17.24 17.69 27.10
N GLY A 271 -16.84 18.59 28.00
CA GLY A 271 -17.48 18.81 29.28
C GLY A 271 -17.18 17.75 30.36
N SER A 272 -16.22 16.84 30.12
CA SER A 272 -15.69 15.94 31.15
C SER A 272 -14.89 16.75 32.18
N PRO A 273 -14.98 16.46 33.48
CA PRO A 273 -14.27 17.21 34.51
C PRO A 273 -12.76 16.96 34.47
N ILE A 274 -11.96 18.02 34.62
CA ILE A 274 -10.51 17.97 34.79
C ILE A 274 -10.11 18.77 36.03
N ARG A 275 -8.92 18.51 36.58
CA ARG A 275 -8.41 19.15 37.80
C ARG A 275 -9.40 19.06 38.96
N GLY A 276 -9.96 17.89 39.21
CA GLY A 276 -10.93 17.70 40.30
C GLY A 276 -12.27 18.40 40.08
N GLY A 277 -12.62 18.77 38.85
CA GLY A 277 -13.89 19.47 38.50
C GLY A 277 -13.76 20.99 38.46
N GLU A 278 -12.56 21.55 38.61
CA GLU A 278 -12.29 22.97 38.49
C GLU A 278 -12.56 23.50 37.08
N ILE A 279 -12.25 22.71 36.06
CA ILE A 279 -12.44 23.05 34.65
C ILE A 279 -13.13 21.90 33.92
N MET A 280 -13.84 22.21 32.86
CA MET A 280 -14.44 21.24 31.96
C MET A 280 -13.61 21.08 30.68
N HIS A 281 -13.40 19.83 30.25
CA HIS A 281 -12.65 19.50 29.07
C HIS A 281 -13.30 20.07 27.80
N THR A 282 -12.48 20.56 26.88
CA THR A 282 -12.93 21.18 25.61
C THR A 282 -13.34 20.19 24.53
N GLY A 283 -13.25 18.89 24.81
CA GLY A 283 -13.57 17.81 23.88
C GLY A 283 -12.42 17.43 22.94
N MET A 284 -12.70 16.50 22.07
CA MET A 284 -11.69 15.90 21.17
C MET A 284 -11.38 16.77 19.95
N ILE A 285 -12.33 17.60 19.47
CA ILE A 285 -12.18 18.37 18.22
C ILE A 285 -10.96 19.30 18.24
N PRO A 286 -10.67 20.06 19.30
CA PRO A 286 -9.47 20.91 19.36
C PRO A 286 -8.17 20.12 19.18
N PHE A 287 -8.05 18.93 19.76
CA PHE A 287 -6.88 18.07 19.62
C PHE A 287 -6.79 17.45 18.22
N LEU A 288 -7.90 17.09 17.61
CA LEU A 288 -7.93 16.65 16.20
C LEU A 288 -7.45 17.76 15.26
N LYS A 289 -7.84 19.02 15.50
CA LYS A 289 -7.33 20.17 14.74
C LYS A 289 -5.82 20.37 14.92
N LYS A 290 -5.32 20.19 16.15
CA LYS A 290 -3.88 20.22 16.43
C LYS A 290 -3.15 19.14 15.62
N TRP A 291 -3.56 17.90 15.70
CA TRP A 291 -2.94 16.78 14.95
C TRP A 291 -3.04 16.97 13.43
N PHE A 292 -4.17 17.49 12.94
CA PHE A 292 -4.27 17.88 11.53
C PHE A 292 -3.27 18.98 11.16
N GLY A 293 -3.06 19.98 12.03
CA GLY A 293 -2.02 20.99 11.86
C GLY A 293 -0.62 20.40 11.78
N ASP A 294 -0.29 19.45 12.66
CA ASP A 294 0.99 18.73 12.68
C ASP A 294 1.21 17.97 11.35
N LEU A 295 0.20 17.26 10.86
CA LEU A 295 0.27 16.57 9.57
C LEU A 295 0.41 17.52 8.38
N ARG A 296 -0.37 18.61 8.35
CA ARG A 296 -0.38 19.55 7.23
C ARG A 296 0.91 20.35 7.10
N SER A 297 1.54 20.68 8.24
CA SER A 297 2.82 21.41 8.27
C SER A 297 3.98 20.59 7.70
N CYS A 298 3.86 19.25 7.70
CA CYS A 298 4.89 18.32 7.26
C CYS A 298 4.55 17.73 5.89
N SER A 299 4.92 18.40 4.79
CA SER A 299 4.72 17.87 3.44
C SER A 299 5.60 16.64 3.19
N GLN A 300 5.03 15.58 2.60
CA GLN A 300 5.75 14.36 2.22
C GLN A 300 6.70 14.58 1.03
N GLY A 301 7.63 15.53 1.17
CA GLY A 301 8.54 15.90 0.10
C GLY A 301 7.85 16.47 -1.14
N GLY A 302 6.64 17.05 -0.99
CA GLY A 302 5.87 17.66 -2.06
C GLY A 302 5.16 16.66 -3.01
N ILE A 303 5.31 15.35 -2.81
CA ILE A 303 4.78 14.32 -3.73
C ILE A 303 3.40 13.84 -3.31
N ARG A 304 3.13 13.70 -2.01
CA ARG A 304 1.85 13.24 -1.45
C ARG A 304 1.49 14.06 -0.23
N ASN A 305 0.20 14.37 -0.02
CA ASN A 305 -0.25 14.98 1.22
C ASN A 305 -0.18 13.97 2.37
N ALA A 306 0.21 14.43 3.56
CA ALA A 306 0.13 13.62 4.76
C ALA A 306 -1.33 13.34 5.11
N SER A 307 -1.65 12.11 5.53
CA SER A 307 -3.00 11.71 5.90
C SER A 307 -2.98 10.78 7.11
N ALA A 308 -4.05 10.83 7.91
CA ALA A 308 -4.28 9.94 9.04
C ALA A 308 -5.72 9.49 9.11
N THR A 309 -5.93 8.24 9.57
CA THR A 309 -7.22 7.74 10.02
C THR A 309 -7.24 7.70 11.53
N VAL A 310 -8.27 8.27 12.12
CA VAL A 310 -8.48 8.38 13.56
C VAL A 310 -9.51 7.35 14.00
N PHE A 311 -9.15 6.50 14.96
CA PHE A 311 -9.98 5.41 15.46
C PHE A 311 -10.54 5.73 16.84
N TYR A 312 -11.82 5.44 17.05
CA TYR A 312 -12.54 5.60 18.33
C TYR A 312 -13.66 4.57 18.47
N PRO A 313 -14.02 4.17 19.72
CA PRO A 313 -15.09 3.19 19.92
C PRO A 313 -16.46 3.83 19.68
N ILE A 314 -17.38 3.03 19.12
CA ILE A 314 -18.76 3.45 18.80
C ILE A 314 -19.51 3.97 20.02
N TRP A 315 -19.21 3.53 21.22
CA TRP A 315 -19.86 3.91 22.48
C TRP A 315 -19.24 5.13 23.17
N HIS A 316 -18.29 5.82 22.53
CA HIS A 316 -17.66 7.03 23.08
C HIS A 316 -18.70 8.17 23.21
N HIS A 317 -18.70 8.87 24.35
CA HIS A 317 -19.71 9.91 24.63
C HIS A 317 -19.80 11.01 23.57
N GLN A 318 -18.73 11.33 22.89
CA GLN A 318 -18.69 12.36 21.82
C GLN A 318 -18.88 11.78 20.41
N PHE A 319 -19.44 10.57 20.27
CA PHE A 319 -19.62 9.87 18.98
C PHE A 319 -20.36 10.70 17.93
N ASP A 320 -21.45 11.38 18.30
CA ASP A 320 -22.26 12.20 17.39
C ASP A 320 -21.51 13.39 16.78
N ASP A 321 -20.57 14.00 17.53
CA ASP A 321 -19.67 15.02 16.99
C ASP A 321 -18.60 14.42 16.09
N LEU A 322 -18.07 13.24 16.45
CA LEU A 322 -16.96 12.59 15.76
C LEU A 322 -17.39 11.99 14.42
N ILE A 323 -18.58 11.42 14.32
CA ILE A 323 -19.03 10.76 13.10
C ILE A 323 -19.22 11.74 11.93
N VAL A 324 -19.52 13.00 12.20
CA VAL A 324 -19.79 14.04 11.20
C VAL A 324 -18.59 14.92 10.84
N LEU A 325 -17.39 14.63 11.40
CA LEU A 325 -16.21 15.48 11.25
C LEU A 325 -15.79 15.72 9.79
N LYS A 326 -16.09 14.80 8.89
CA LYS A 326 -15.68 14.84 7.49
C LYS A 326 -16.70 15.45 6.55
N ASN A 327 -17.97 15.55 6.94
CA ASN A 327 -19.02 16.02 6.04
C ASN A 327 -18.93 17.53 5.74
N ASN A 328 -19.62 17.97 4.68
CA ASN A 328 -19.62 19.36 4.23
C ASN A 328 -20.61 20.27 4.98
N GLN A 329 -21.40 19.71 5.88
CA GLN A 329 -22.34 20.46 6.71
C GLN A 329 -21.66 21.01 7.97
N GLY A 330 -22.16 22.11 8.53
CA GLY A 330 -21.60 22.75 9.72
C GLY A 330 -20.42 23.69 9.42
N THR A 331 -19.82 24.21 10.47
CA THR A 331 -18.76 25.21 10.41
C THR A 331 -17.36 24.57 10.51
N GLU A 332 -16.33 25.30 10.08
CA GLU A 332 -14.93 24.87 10.26
C GLU A 332 -14.57 24.64 11.74
N GLU A 333 -15.27 25.30 12.67
CA GLU A 333 -15.07 25.10 14.10
C GLU A 333 -15.37 23.68 14.57
N THR A 334 -16.35 23.02 13.94
CA THR A 334 -16.87 21.71 14.32
C THR A 334 -16.43 20.58 13.37
N ARG A 335 -15.54 20.86 12.40
CA ARG A 335 -15.12 19.88 11.37
C ARG A 335 -13.58 19.74 11.29
N VAL A 336 -13.15 18.54 10.91
CA VAL A 336 -11.74 18.22 10.54
C VAL A 336 -11.78 17.33 9.30
N ARG A 337 -12.07 17.93 8.14
CA ARG A 337 -12.44 17.22 6.90
C ARG A 337 -11.32 16.46 6.22
N HIS A 338 -10.07 16.84 6.48
CA HIS A 338 -8.90 16.29 5.76
C HIS A 338 -8.21 15.13 6.49
N MET A 339 -8.80 14.62 7.56
CA MET A 339 -8.47 13.35 8.16
C MET A 339 -9.55 12.32 7.81
N ASP A 340 -9.23 11.04 7.89
CA ASP A 340 -10.17 9.94 7.77
C ASP A 340 -10.53 9.40 9.17
N TYR A 341 -11.64 8.68 9.28
CA TYR A 341 -12.17 8.23 10.57
C TYR A 341 -12.52 6.76 10.51
N GLY A 342 -12.31 6.05 11.64
CA GLY A 342 -12.65 4.65 11.81
C GLY A 342 -13.41 4.41 13.11
N VAL A 343 -14.59 3.83 13.00
CA VAL A 343 -15.41 3.43 14.13
C VAL A 343 -15.08 2.00 14.50
N VAL A 344 -14.69 1.81 15.77
CA VAL A 344 -14.44 0.49 16.34
C VAL A 344 -15.71 0.00 17.00
N LEU A 345 -16.21 -1.16 16.59
CA LEU A 345 -17.47 -1.74 17.07
C LEU A 345 -17.36 -3.27 17.22
N SER A 346 -18.34 -3.87 17.89
CA SER A 346 -18.45 -5.32 18.08
C SER A 346 -19.81 -5.87 17.65
N ALA A 347 -19.95 -7.18 17.59
CA ALA A 347 -21.20 -7.86 17.31
C ALA A 347 -22.33 -7.49 18.30
N PHE A 348 -21.98 -7.05 19.52
CA PHE A 348 -22.93 -6.55 20.51
C PHE A 348 -23.82 -5.39 19.97
N PHE A 349 -23.21 -4.43 19.26
CA PHE A 349 -23.93 -3.29 18.67
C PHE A 349 -24.81 -3.72 17.49
N TRP A 350 -24.39 -4.71 16.70
CA TRP A 350 -25.21 -5.29 15.65
C TRP A 350 -26.42 -6.05 16.20
N ARG A 351 -26.28 -6.75 17.34
CA ARG A 351 -27.43 -7.37 18.04
C ARG A 351 -28.41 -6.32 18.49
N ARG A 352 -27.96 -5.21 19.10
CA ARG A 352 -28.83 -4.09 19.49
C ARG A 352 -29.55 -3.45 18.31
N PHE A 353 -28.85 -3.26 17.20
CA PHE A 353 -29.48 -2.77 15.97
C PHE A 353 -30.60 -3.71 15.48
N ARG A 354 -30.35 -5.00 15.40
CA ARG A 354 -31.35 -5.98 14.99
C ARG A 354 -32.55 -6.06 15.94
N ASN A 355 -32.28 -5.93 17.23
CA ASN A 355 -33.31 -5.94 18.27
C ASN A 355 -34.04 -4.60 18.46
N LYS A 356 -33.65 -3.57 17.68
CA LYS A 356 -34.17 -2.19 17.82
C LYS A 356 -33.99 -1.58 19.22
N GLU A 357 -32.88 -1.92 19.85
CA GLU A 357 -32.45 -1.42 21.15
C GLU A 357 -31.73 -0.07 21.03
N ASN A 358 -31.41 0.55 22.16
CA ASN A 358 -30.63 1.78 22.21
C ASN A 358 -29.14 1.47 22.37
N ILE A 359 -28.31 2.40 21.95
CA ILE A 359 -26.87 2.47 22.25
C ILE A 359 -26.63 3.59 23.23
N THR A 360 -25.95 3.30 24.33
CA THR A 360 -25.55 4.24 25.36
C THR A 360 -24.09 4.63 25.18
N PHE A 361 -23.81 5.92 25.21
CA PHE A 361 -22.47 6.48 25.07
C PHE A 361 -21.95 6.92 26.43
N PHE A 362 -20.72 6.55 26.73
CA PHE A 362 -20.07 6.79 28.03
C PHE A 362 -18.81 7.66 27.89
N ASP A 363 -18.50 8.36 28.96
CA ASP A 363 -17.19 9.00 29.14
C ASP A 363 -16.17 7.92 29.53
N PRO A 364 -15.14 7.62 28.69
CA PRO A 364 -14.18 6.57 28.99
C PRO A 364 -13.36 6.82 30.27
N ASN A 365 -13.29 8.07 30.73
CA ASN A 365 -12.64 8.42 31.99
C ASN A 365 -13.46 8.01 33.22
N GLU A 366 -14.79 7.97 33.12
CA GLU A 366 -15.68 7.49 34.21
C GLU A 366 -15.82 5.96 34.24
N VAL A 367 -15.55 5.29 33.10
CA VAL A 367 -15.67 3.83 32.95
C VAL A 367 -14.41 3.23 32.33
N PRO A 368 -13.22 3.39 32.97
CA PRO A 368 -11.94 2.96 32.38
C PRO A 368 -11.85 1.43 32.19
N ASP A 369 -12.49 0.65 33.06
CA ASP A 369 -12.60 -0.80 32.95
C ASP A 369 -13.46 -1.25 31.76
N LEU A 370 -14.50 -0.49 31.39
CA LEU A 370 -15.28 -0.72 30.18
C LEU A 370 -14.40 -0.51 28.92
N TYR A 371 -13.57 0.55 28.92
CA TYR A 371 -12.66 0.80 27.81
C TYR A 371 -11.66 -0.35 27.62
N GLU A 372 -10.99 -0.78 28.67
CA GLU A 372 -10.03 -1.89 28.57
C GLU A 372 -10.72 -3.21 28.17
N ALA A 373 -11.90 -3.51 28.74
CA ALA A 373 -12.65 -4.71 28.41
C ALA A 373 -13.09 -4.74 26.93
N PHE A 374 -13.43 -3.59 26.35
CA PHE A 374 -13.83 -3.48 24.93
C PHE A 374 -12.75 -4.00 23.99
N TYR A 375 -11.47 -3.76 24.28
CA TYR A 375 -10.35 -4.13 23.45
C TYR A 375 -9.71 -5.48 23.79
N ASN A 376 -9.93 -6.03 24.99
CA ASN A 376 -9.27 -7.26 25.40
C ASN A 376 -10.20 -8.38 25.90
N ASN A 377 -11.46 -8.07 26.27
CA ASN A 377 -12.41 -9.07 26.79
C ASN A 377 -13.86 -8.68 26.48
N ILE A 378 -14.36 -9.05 25.31
CA ILE A 378 -15.69 -8.69 24.84
C ILE A 378 -16.81 -9.18 25.76
N LYS A 379 -16.68 -10.35 26.41
CA LYS A 379 -17.70 -10.84 27.34
C LYS A 379 -17.80 -9.94 28.57
N LEU A 380 -16.69 -9.59 29.16
CA LEU A 380 -16.64 -8.66 30.28
C LEU A 380 -17.16 -7.27 29.86
N PHE A 381 -16.83 -6.81 28.65
CA PHE A 381 -17.34 -5.56 28.11
C PHE A 381 -18.88 -5.54 28.08
N GLU A 382 -19.51 -6.59 27.58
CA GLU A 382 -20.97 -6.68 27.50
C GLU A 382 -21.63 -6.63 28.90
N GLU A 383 -21.04 -7.33 29.87
CA GLU A 383 -21.50 -7.31 31.26
C GLU A 383 -21.38 -5.91 31.88
N LEU A 384 -20.21 -5.29 31.74
CA LEU A 384 -19.93 -3.95 32.25
C LEU A 384 -20.83 -2.90 31.56
N TYR A 385 -21.01 -3.02 30.26
CA TYR A 385 -21.84 -2.09 29.49
C TYR A 385 -23.28 -2.05 30.01
N VAL A 386 -23.92 -3.22 30.19
CA VAL A 386 -25.28 -3.32 30.70
C VAL A 386 -25.36 -2.87 32.18
N LYS A 387 -24.31 -3.12 32.97
CA LYS A 387 -24.20 -2.62 34.34
C LYS A 387 -24.21 -1.08 34.37
N TYR A 388 -23.34 -0.46 33.55
CA TYR A 388 -23.21 1.01 33.51
C TYR A 388 -24.43 1.72 32.89
N GLU A 389 -25.16 1.06 32.00
CA GLU A 389 -26.42 1.58 31.50
C GLU A 389 -27.44 1.81 32.65
N LYS A 390 -27.45 0.93 33.65
CA LYS A 390 -28.34 0.99 34.81
C LYS A 390 -27.84 1.90 35.92
N GLN A 391 -26.55 2.17 35.96
CA GLN A 391 -25.90 2.94 37.02
C GLN A 391 -26.28 4.42 36.92
N SER A 392 -26.74 5.02 38.01
CA SER A 392 -26.99 6.47 38.12
C SER A 392 -25.67 7.23 38.37
N GLY A 393 -25.66 8.52 38.05
CA GLY A 393 -24.50 9.42 38.31
C GLY A 393 -23.41 9.43 37.27
N LEU A 394 -23.43 8.56 36.26
CA LEU A 394 -22.52 8.59 35.14
C LEU A 394 -22.96 9.60 34.06
N ARG A 395 -21.98 10.25 33.43
CA ARG A 395 -22.22 11.01 32.19
C ARG A 395 -22.49 10.05 31.05
N LYS A 396 -23.73 9.99 30.64
CA LYS A 396 -24.14 9.12 29.53
C LYS A 396 -25.28 9.79 28.73
N LYS A 397 -25.33 9.43 27.46
CA LYS A 397 -26.44 9.75 26.55
C LYS A 397 -26.85 8.51 25.79
N THR A 398 -28.04 8.48 25.26
CA THR A 398 -28.58 7.29 24.59
C THR A 398 -29.24 7.70 23.29
N MET A 399 -29.01 6.93 22.24
CA MET A 399 -29.64 7.05 20.93
C MET A 399 -30.13 5.67 20.48
N SER A 400 -31.12 5.62 19.58
CA SER A 400 -31.51 4.35 19.01
C SER A 400 -30.40 3.78 18.15
N ALA A 401 -30.16 2.46 18.18
CA ALA A 401 -29.17 1.81 17.33
C ALA A 401 -29.46 2.05 15.84
N GLU A 402 -30.71 2.17 15.46
CA GLU A 402 -31.11 2.48 14.09
C GLU A 402 -30.62 3.88 13.65
N GLU A 403 -30.78 4.89 14.52
CA GLU A 403 -30.26 6.24 14.25
C GLU A 403 -28.74 6.26 14.13
N VAL A 404 -28.03 5.59 15.04
CA VAL A 404 -26.56 5.48 15.02
C VAL A 404 -26.05 4.85 13.70
N PHE A 405 -26.67 3.74 13.25
CA PHE A 405 -26.20 3.05 12.05
C PHE A 405 -26.71 3.68 10.75
N LYS A 406 -28.00 4.01 10.65
CA LYS A 406 -28.57 4.53 9.38
C LYS A 406 -28.27 6.01 9.18
N SER A 407 -28.57 6.86 10.16
CA SER A 407 -28.42 8.31 10.06
C SER A 407 -27.02 8.80 10.41
N GLY A 408 -26.25 8.03 11.17
CA GLY A 408 -24.86 8.27 11.48
C GLY A 408 -23.94 7.57 10.49
N ILE A 409 -23.62 6.30 10.74
CA ILE A 409 -22.52 5.58 10.03
C ILE A 409 -22.80 5.46 8.53
N LEU A 410 -23.94 4.90 8.12
CA LEU A 410 -24.23 4.65 6.70
C LEU A 410 -24.35 5.93 5.90
N LYS A 411 -25.05 6.94 6.46
CA LYS A 411 -25.18 8.24 5.82
C LYS A 411 -23.82 8.89 5.59
N GLU A 412 -22.97 8.96 6.62
CA GLU A 412 -21.66 9.58 6.50
C GLU A 412 -20.71 8.80 5.58
N ARG A 413 -20.80 7.46 5.54
CA ARG A 413 -20.09 6.64 4.54
C ARG A 413 -20.52 6.99 3.13
N THR A 414 -21.81 7.11 2.87
CA THR A 414 -22.33 7.45 1.54
C THR A 414 -21.95 8.89 1.14
N ASP A 415 -22.07 9.84 2.07
CA ASP A 415 -21.84 11.26 1.79
C ASP A 415 -20.34 11.60 1.65
N THR A 416 -19.46 10.88 2.35
CA THR A 416 -18.02 11.22 2.43
C THR A 416 -17.10 10.15 1.83
N GLY A 417 -17.57 8.92 1.67
CA GLY A 417 -16.80 7.77 1.21
C GLY A 417 -15.69 7.32 2.18
N ARG A 418 -15.69 7.73 3.44
CA ARG A 418 -14.50 7.61 4.31
C ARG A 418 -14.77 7.35 5.79
N ILE A 419 -15.69 6.48 6.15
CA ILE A 419 -15.83 5.97 7.51
C ILE A 419 -15.49 4.49 7.51
N TYR A 420 -14.35 4.13 8.09
CA TYR A 420 -13.96 2.73 8.26
C TYR A 420 -14.70 2.08 9.42
N LEU A 421 -14.94 0.77 9.33
CA LEU A 421 -15.50 -0.04 10.40
C LEU A 421 -14.51 -1.12 10.82
N VAL A 422 -14.17 -1.17 12.10
CA VAL A 422 -13.29 -2.18 12.68
C VAL A 422 -14.10 -3.05 13.65
N PHE A 423 -14.19 -4.35 13.37
CA PHE A 423 -14.92 -5.32 14.18
C PHE A 423 -13.98 -5.90 15.24
N ILE A 424 -13.99 -5.32 16.45
CA ILE A 424 -13.00 -5.61 17.49
C ILE A 424 -13.06 -7.05 18.01
N ASP A 425 -14.23 -7.65 18.05
CA ASP A 425 -14.38 -9.06 18.43
C ASP A 425 -13.73 -10.01 17.42
N ASN A 426 -13.83 -9.73 16.12
CA ASN A 426 -13.08 -10.46 15.10
C ASN A 426 -11.57 -10.24 15.26
N VAL A 427 -11.14 -9.00 15.52
CA VAL A 427 -9.73 -8.67 15.74
C VAL A 427 -9.16 -9.43 16.94
N GLN A 428 -9.89 -9.49 18.06
CA GLN A 428 -9.44 -10.20 19.28
C GLN A 428 -9.45 -11.72 19.08
N ASN A 429 -10.52 -12.27 18.51
CA ASN A 429 -10.70 -13.73 18.44
C ASN A 429 -9.98 -14.37 17.26
N GLN A 430 -9.78 -13.63 16.18
CA GLN A 430 -9.28 -14.14 14.89
C GLN A 430 -8.06 -13.37 14.37
N GLY A 431 -7.54 -12.41 15.12
CA GLY A 431 -6.36 -11.63 14.77
C GLY A 431 -5.04 -12.38 14.94
N PRO A 432 -3.91 -11.78 14.55
CA PRO A 432 -2.61 -12.45 14.54
C PRO A 432 -2.00 -12.64 15.92
N PHE A 433 -2.52 -11.97 16.94
CA PHE A 433 -2.02 -12.01 18.30
C PHE A 433 -3.04 -12.57 19.29
N ASP A 434 -2.55 -13.18 20.35
CA ASP A 434 -3.37 -13.55 21.49
C ASP A 434 -3.61 -12.29 22.35
N PRO A 435 -4.88 -11.89 22.60
CA PRO A 435 -5.20 -10.71 23.40
C PRO A 435 -4.65 -10.73 24.83
N GLU A 436 -4.31 -11.91 25.37
CA GLU A 436 -3.66 -12.05 26.67
C GLU A 436 -2.27 -11.38 26.70
N TYR A 437 -1.56 -11.40 25.56
CA TYR A 437 -0.20 -10.85 25.44
C TYR A 437 -0.17 -9.52 24.72
N HIS A 438 -0.97 -9.37 23.65
CA HIS A 438 -0.96 -8.22 22.78
C HIS A 438 -2.37 -7.77 22.41
N THR A 439 -2.77 -6.63 22.92
CA THR A 439 -4.06 -6.00 22.58
C THR A 439 -3.92 -5.11 21.34
N ILE A 440 -4.82 -5.25 20.37
CA ILE A 440 -4.94 -4.40 19.18
C ILE A 440 -6.07 -3.40 19.41
N TYR A 441 -5.76 -2.11 19.28
CA TYR A 441 -6.71 -1.01 19.54
C TYR A 441 -7.23 -0.33 18.28
N GLN A 442 -6.48 -0.37 17.19
CA GLN A 442 -6.79 0.33 15.95
C GLN A 442 -6.20 -0.40 14.74
N SER A 443 -6.43 0.20 13.57
CA SER A 443 -5.73 -0.16 12.33
C SER A 443 -4.89 1.04 11.83
N ASN A 444 -4.32 0.90 10.64
CA ASN A 444 -3.56 1.94 9.94
C ASN A 444 -4.47 2.88 9.12
N LEU A 445 -3.86 3.74 8.29
CA LEU A 445 -4.54 4.69 7.42
C LEU A 445 -5.63 4.04 6.54
N CYS A 446 -5.36 2.87 5.97
CA CYS A 446 -6.24 2.18 5.03
C CYS A 446 -6.97 0.95 5.63
N CYS A 447 -6.84 0.72 6.93
CA CYS A 447 -7.60 -0.26 7.71
C CYS A 447 -7.27 -1.74 7.41
N GLU A 448 -6.06 -2.06 6.91
CA GLU A 448 -5.63 -3.45 6.67
C GLU A 448 -4.63 -4.00 7.70
N ILE A 449 -4.04 -3.16 8.56
CA ILE A 449 -2.97 -3.56 9.48
C ILE A 449 -3.52 -3.75 10.89
N LEU A 450 -3.21 -4.88 11.51
CA LEU A 450 -3.59 -5.23 12.87
C LEU A 450 -2.34 -5.53 13.71
N LEU A 451 -1.78 -4.49 14.32
CA LEU A 451 -0.57 -4.57 15.13
C LEU A 451 -0.79 -3.95 16.51
N PRO A 452 -0.15 -4.50 17.56
CA PRO A 452 -0.28 -3.99 18.92
C PRO A 452 0.42 -2.64 19.07
N THR A 453 -0.20 -1.73 19.80
CA THR A 453 0.33 -0.42 20.14
C THR A 453 0.22 -0.14 21.63
N LYS A 454 1.09 0.73 22.14
CA LYS A 454 1.03 1.21 23.51
C LYS A 454 1.32 2.70 23.56
N SER A 455 0.46 3.44 24.26
CA SER A 455 0.63 4.89 24.42
C SER A 455 1.95 5.24 25.13
N PHE A 456 2.45 6.43 24.88
CA PHE A 456 3.70 6.95 25.43
C PHE A 456 3.54 8.44 25.74
N LYS A 457 4.34 8.94 26.67
CA LYS A 457 4.33 10.35 27.08
C LYS A 457 5.50 11.15 26.58
N ARG A 458 6.60 10.51 26.25
CA ARG A 458 7.84 11.12 25.80
C ARG A 458 8.47 10.28 24.70
N LEU A 459 9.29 10.90 23.85
CA LEU A 459 9.95 10.20 22.74
C LEU A 459 11.11 9.27 23.19
N ASP A 460 11.60 9.46 24.38
CA ASP A 460 12.60 8.61 25.05
C ASP A 460 11.97 7.58 26.03
N ASP A 461 10.64 7.48 26.06
CA ASP A 461 9.88 6.51 26.87
C ASP A 461 9.88 5.13 26.20
N ASP A 462 10.59 4.18 26.79
CA ASP A 462 10.71 2.79 26.29
C ASP A 462 9.50 1.91 26.64
N SER A 463 8.56 2.41 27.44
CA SER A 463 7.32 1.70 27.79
C SER A 463 6.28 1.69 26.66
N GLY A 464 6.32 2.70 25.77
CA GLY A 464 5.41 2.82 24.63
C GLY A 464 5.75 1.93 23.44
N ARG A 465 4.78 1.74 22.52
CA ARG A 465 4.98 1.02 21.24
C ARG A 465 4.27 1.73 20.11
N ILE A 466 5.03 2.05 19.07
CA ILE A 466 4.55 2.54 17.78
C ILE A 466 4.74 1.41 16.77
N ALA A 467 3.66 0.90 16.22
CA ALA A 467 3.76 -0.19 15.27
C ALA A 467 4.03 0.32 13.83
N LEU A 468 4.91 -0.37 13.15
CA LEU A 468 5.29 -0.11 11.77
C LEU A 468 4.99 -1.32 10.92
N CYS A 469 4.52 -1.14 9.67
CA CYS A 469 4.36 -2.24 8.74
C CYS A 469 4.99 -1.93 7.38
N THR A 470 5.74 -2.92 6.85
CA THR A 470 6.35 -2.85 5.52
C THR A 470 5.57 -3.76 4.58
N LEU A 471 5.13 -3.19 3.44
CA LEU A 471 4.16 -3.82 2.55
C LEU A 471 4.76 -4.25 1.22
N GLY A 472 4.21 -5.35 0.68
CA GLY A 472 4.37 -5.82 -0.68
C GLY A 472 3.11 -6.55 -1.14
N SER A 473 2.99 -6.86 -2.43
CA SER A 473 1.84 -7.63 -2.95
C SER A 473 2.27 -8.56 -4.08
N ILE A 474 1.82 -9.80 -4.04
CA ILE A 474 2.05 -10.81 -5.08
C ILE A 474 1.10 -10.54 -6.25
N ASN A 475 1.63 -10.54 -7.47
CA ASN A 475 0.87 -10.37 -8.70
C ASN A 475 0.31 -11.70 -9.19
N TRP A 476 -0.91 -12.03 -8.80
CA TRP A 476 -1.54 -13.29 -9.21
C TRP A 476 -1.68 -13.44 -10.73
N GLY A 477 -1.87 -12.34 -11.44
CA GLY A 477 -1.97 -12.34 -12.90
C GLY A 477 -0.71 -12.81 -13.64
N ALA A 478 0.46 -12.76 -12.98
CA ALA A 478 1.74 -13.18 -13.55
C ALA A 478 1.93 -14.71 -13.59
N PHE A 479 1.17 -15.46 -12.79
CA PHE A 479 1.34 -16.90 -12.64
C PHE A 479 0.27 -17.70 -13.39
N ARG A 480 0.62 -18.92 -13.80
CA ARG A 480 -0.31 -19.87 -14.42
C ARG A 480 -0.98 -20.73 -13.37
N ASN A 481 -0.22 -21.23 -12.43
CA ASN A 481 -0.64 -22.10 -11.33
C ASN A 481 -0.21 -21.52 -9.98
N PRO A 482 -0.90 -21.85 -8.88
CA PRO A 482 -0.56 -21.32 -7.57
C PRO A 482 0.83 -21.77 -7.08
N GLU A 483 1.31 -22.96 -7.50
CA GLU A 483 2.64 -23.47 -7.14
C GLU A 483 3.78 -22.60 -7.67
N ASP A 484 3.56 -21.95 -8.81
CA ASP A 484 4.55 -21.07 -9.44
C ASP A 484 4.88 -19.84 -8.58
N MET A 485 4.00 -19.47 -7.61
CA MET A 485 4.20 -18.32 -6.71
C MET A 485 5.26 -18.55 -5.63
N ARG A 486 5.64 -19.80 -5.32
CA ARG A 486 6.53 -20.12 -4.17
C ARG A 486 7.81 -19.31 -4.17
N ARG A 487 8.48 -19.23 -5.33
CA ARG A 487 9.71 -18.44 -5.47
C ARG A 487 9.50 -16.96 -5.20
N ALA A 488 8.44 -16.38 -5.75
CA ALA A 488 8.12 -14.97 -5.55
C ALA A 488 7.78 -14.66 -4.09
N CYS A 489 7.00 -15.51 -3.42
CA CYS A 489 6.69 -15.39 -2.00
C CYS A 489 7.96 -15.40 -1.14
N ARG A 490 8.86 -16.37 -1.35
CA ARG A 490 10.12 -16.49 -0.60
C ARG A 490 11.02 -15.26 -0.76
N ILE A 491 11.27 -14.83 -2.01
CA ILE A 491 12.19 -13.72 -2.25
C ILE A 491 11.62 -12.39 -1.78
N LEU A 492 10.31 -12.16 -1.96
CA LEU A 492 9.65 -10.96 -1.47
C LEU A 492 9.71 -10.90 0.06
N GLN A 493 9.31 -11.98 0.76
CA GLN A 493 9.34 -12.00 2.22
C GLN A 493 10.74 -11.81 2.79
N ARG A 494 11.76 -12.53 2.26
CA ARG A 494 13.16 -12.34 2.67
C ARG A 494 13.60 -10.89 2.46
N SER A 495 13.21 -10.29 1.34
CA SER A 495 13.55 -8.90 1.03
C SER A 495 12.93 -7.92 2.03
N LEU A 496 11.64 -8.08 2.35
CA LEU A 496 10.96 -7.22 3.32
C LEU A 496 11.49 -7.41 4.74
N CYS A 497 11.86 -8.63 5.13
CA CYS A 497 12.53 -8.91 6.39
C CYS A 497 13.90 -8.20 6.47
N ASN A 498 14.70 -8.25 5.41
CA ASN A 498 15.97 -7.53 5.33
C ASN A 498 15.79 -6.00 5.41
N ILE A 499 14.69 -5.48 4.86
CA ILE A 499 14.35 -4.06 4.92
C ILE A 499 14.01 -3.65 6.37
N LEU A 500 13.29 -4.47 7.14
CA LEU A 500 13.05 -4.21 8.57
C LEU A 500 14.35 -4.10 9.36
N ASP A 501 15.34 -4.94 9.05
CA ASP A 501 16.66 -4.96 9.71
C ASP A 501 17.60 -3.81 9.23
N TYR A 502 17.25 -3.13 8.14
CA TYR A 502 18.05 -2.06 7.53
C TYR A 502 17.49 -0.64 7.78
N GLN A 503 16.21 -0.51 8.03
CA GLN A 503 15.57 0.80 8.16
C GLN A 503 16.01 1.58 9.41
N ASP A 504 15.92 2.91 9.33
CA ASP A 504 16.08 3.80 10.48
C ASP A 504 14.74 3.95 11.22
N PHE A 505 14.80 3.93 12.54
CA PHE A 505 13.66 4.16 13.41
C PHE A 505 13.68 5.59 13.96
N LEU A 506 12.55 6.29 13.87
CA LEU A 506 12.43 7.68 14.29
C LEU A 506 12.24 7.84 15.81
N SER A 507 12.00 6.74 16.52
CA SER A 507 11.85 6.68 17.97
C SER A 507 12.21 5.31 18.53
N ILE A 508 12.50 5.28 19.84
CA ILE A 508 12.74 4.02 20.56
C ILE A 508 11.50 3.11 20.55
N GLN A 509 10.30 3.67 20.64
CA GLN A 509 9.04 2.91 20.63
C GLN A 509 8.83 2.15 19.32
N SER A 510 9.17 2.76 18.18
CA SER A 510 9.07 2.10 16.90
C SER A 510 10.13 1.02 16.70
N LYS A 511 11.34 1.24 17.20
CA LYS A 511 12.40 0.22 17.19
C LYS A 511 12.03 -0.99 18.01
N LEU A 512 11.60 -0.78 19.26
CA LEU A 512 11.20 -1.86 20.16
C LEU A 512 10.04 -2.68 19.60
N SER A 513 9.01 -2.02 19.07
CA SER A 513 7.89 -2.70 18.40
C SER A 513 8.38 -3.56 17.24
N ASN A 514 9.28 -3.04 16.39
CA ASN A 514 9.83 -3.81 15.28
C ASN A 514 10.66 -5.01 15.75
N ASP A 515 11.53 -4.82 16.74
CA ASP A 515 12.40 -5.87 17.25
C ASP A 515 11.59 -7.00 17.92
N GLU A 516 10.48 -6.67 18.59
CA GLU A 516 9.60 -7.64 19.24
C GLU A 516 8.85 -8.52 18.26
N ILE A 517 8.32 -7.97 17.17
CA ILE A 517 7.36 -8.68 16.30
C ILE A 517 7.76 -8.77 14.82
N SER A 518 8.72 -7.96 14.34
CA SER A 518 9.18 -7.95 12.93
C SER A 518 8.03 -8.06 11.91
N PRO A 519 7.04 -7.14 11.88
CA PRO A 519 5.78 -7.34 11.19
C PRO A 519 5.87 -7.08 9.70
N LEU A 520 5.23 -7.92 8.89
CA LEU A 520 5.06 -7.76 7.44
C LEU A 520 3.58 -7.72 7.06
N GLY A 521 3.29 -7.13 5.89
CA GLY A 521 1.96 -7.16 5.28
C GLY A 521 2.08 -7.43 3.78
N ILE A 522 1.99 -8.70 3.37
CA ILE A 522 2.07 -9.11 1.97
C ILE A 522 0.66 -9.41 1.47
N GLY A 523 0.22 -8.67 0.46
CA GLY A 523 -1.11 -8.77 -0.12
C GLY A 523 -1.16 -9.45 -1.48
N VAL A 524 -2.26 -9.20 -2.17
CA VAL A 524 -2.57 -9.68 -3.52
C VAL A 524 -2.80 -8.47 -4.42
N THR A 525 -2.35 -8.54 -5.66
CA THR A 525 -2.71 -7.57 -6.71
C THR A 525 -3.09 -8.27 -8.00
N ASN A 526 -3.79 -7.54 -8.87
CA ASN A 526 -4.20 -8.00 -10.20
C ASN A 526 -5.31 -9.07 -10.20
N LEU A 527 -6.13 -9.11 -9.14
CA LEU A 527 -7.19 -10.12 -9.00
C LEU A 527 -8.25 -10.00 -10.12
N ALA A 528 -8.64 -8.78 -10.50
CA ALA A 528 -9.62 -8.59 -11.58
C ALA A 528 -9.11 -9.12 -12.94
N TYR A 529 -7.83 -8.92 -13.26
CA TYR A 529 -7.22 -9.53 -14.43
C TYR A 529 -7.13 -11.06 -14.32
N TRP A 530 -6.78 -11.57 -13.14
CA TRP A 530 -6.75 -12.99 -12.85
C TRP A 530 -8.12 -13.65 -13.09
N HIS A 531 -9.22 -13.01 -12.63
CA HIS A 531 -10.60 -13.43 -12.91
C HIS A 531 -10.91 -13.38 -14.42
N ALA A 532 -10.67 -12.26 -15.06
CA ALA A 532 -10.95 -12.07 -16.49
C ALA A 532 -10.21 -13.10 -17.36
N LYS A 533 -8.93 -13.39 -17.04
CA LYS A 533 -8.10 -14.37 -17.75
C LYS A 533 -8.65 -15.79 -17.68
N ARG A 534 -9.31 -16.16 -16.58
CA ARG A 534 -9.95 -17.44 -16.33
C ARG A 534 -11.41 -17.49 -16.79
N GLY A 535 -12.01 -16.34 -17.06
CA GLY A 535 -13.42 -16.22 -17.42
C GLY A 535 -14.36 -16.32 -16.22
N TYR A 536 -13.87 -16.05 -15.02
CA TYR A 536 -14.61 -16.04 -13.77
C TYR A 536 -15.27 -14.70 -13.47
N GLN A 537 -16.37 -14.77 -12.71
CA GLN A 537 -17.01 -13.62 -12.11
C GLN A 537 -16.75 -13.61 -10.58
N TYR A 538 -16.71 -12.42 -9.97
CA TYR A 538 -16.58 -12.30 -8.51
C TYR A 538 -17.77 -12.94 -7.81
N GLY A 539 -17.52 -13.76 -6.80
CA GLY A 539 -18.53 -14.47 -6.03
C GLY A 539 -19.10 -15.73 -6.69
N GLU A 540 -18.65 -16.08 -7.89
CA GLU A 540 -19.00 -17.33 -8.56
C GLU A 540 -18.35 -18.53 -7.84
N LYS A 541 -19.08 -19.64 -7.69
CA LYS A 541 -18.66 -20.77 -6.86
C LYS A 541 -17.29 -21.34 -7.27
N ASP A 542 -17.08 -21.56 -8.55
CA ASP A 542 -15.82 -22.14 -9.04
C ASP A 542 -14.66 -21.13 -8.88
N ALA A 543 -14.95 -19.84 -9.08
CA ALA A 543 -14.00 -18.79 -8.84
C ALA A 543 -13.59 -18.68 -7.35
N LEU A 544 -14.55 -18.81 -6.44
CA LEU A 544 -14.29 -18.80 -5.00
C LEU A 544 -13.42 -19.97 -4.56
N GLN A 545 -13.64 -21.16 -5.13
CA GLN A 545 -12.82 -22.33 -4.86
C GLN A 545 -11.38 -22.16 -5.36
N ASP A 546 -11.19 -21.61 -6.57
CA ASP A 546 -9.85 -21.30 -7.09
C ASP A 546 -9.17 -20.19 -6.26
N VAL A 547 -9.90 -19.15 -5.87
CA VAL A 547 -9.39 -18.09 -4.97
C VAL A 547 -8.92 -18.70 -3.65
N LYS A 548 -9.68 -19.65 -3.07
CA LYS A 548 -9.29 -20.37 -1.86
C LYS A 548 -7.96 -21.11 -2.07
N SER A 549 -7.84 -21.90 -3.12
CA SER A 549 -6.63 -22.67 -3.43
C SER A 549 -5.41 -21.74 -3.61
N TRP A 550 -5.55 -20.67 -4.39
CA TRP A 550 -4.46 -19.71 -4.60
C TRP A 550 -4.05 -18.99 -3.32
N MET A 551 -5.03 -18.65 -2.49
CA MET A 551 -4.74 -17.96 -1.23
C MET A 551 -4.10 -18.90 -0.20
N GLU A 552 -4.51 -20.16 -0.17
CA GLU A 552 -3.87 -21.21 0.64
C GLU A 552 -2.40 -21.37 0.28
N HIS A 553 -2.08 -21.48 -1.02
CA HIS A 553 -0.70 -21.61 -1.49
C HIS A 553 0.15 -20.38 -1.12
N GLN A 554 -0.38 -19.16 -1.32
CA GLN A 554 0.34 -17.94 -0.92
C GLN A 554 0.62 -17.92 0.58
N ALA A 555 -0.41 -18.19 1.41
CA ALA A 555 -0.28 -18.21 2.86
C ALA A 555 0.72 -19.27 3.33
N TYR A 556 0.64 -20.47 2.75
CA TYR A 556 1.56 -21.56 3.05
C TYR A 556 3.02 -21.19 2.73
N TYR A 557 3.29 -20.67 1.53
CA TYR A 557 4.66 -20.33 1.13
C TYR A 557 5.26 -19.18 1.93
N LEU A 558 4.44 -18.21 2.34
CA LEU A 558 4.89 -17.13 3.22
C LEU A 558 5.16 -17.65 4.65
N THR A 559 4.32 -18.56 5.15
CA THR A 559 4.53 -19.19 6.46
C THR A 559 5.76 -20.12 6.45
N GLU A 560 5.95 -20.89 5.40
CA GLU A 560 7.18 -21.68 5.18
C GLU A 560 8.44 -20.80 5.19
N ALA A 561 8.40 -19.68 4.47
CA ALA A 561 9.53 -18.76 4.36
C ALA A 561 9.88 -18.07 5.70
N THR A 562 8.89 -17.70 6.53
CA THR A 562 9.19 -17.12 7.86
C THR A 562 9.79 -18.15 8.81
N VAL A 563 9.38 -19.41 8.71
CA VAL A 563 9.98 -20.52 9.49
C VAL A 563 11.41 -20.81 9.01
N GLU A 564 11.66 -20.82 7.70
CA GLU A 564 13.03 -20.95 7.16
C GLU A 564 13.92 -19.81 7.66
N LEU A 565 13.44 -18.58 7.66
CA LEU A 565 14.17 -17.44 8.21
C LEU A 565 14.40 -17.54 9.70
N ALA A 566 13.44 -18.08 10.47
CA ALA A 566 13.61 -18.33 11.90
C ALA A 566 14.68 -19.39 12.18
N LYS A 567 14.75 -20.47 11.39
CA LYS A 567 15.82 -21.48 11.46
C LYS A 567 17.20 -20.86 11.18
N GLU A 568 17.27 -19.94 10.24
CA GLU A 568 18.51 -19.31 9.79
C GLU A 568 19.02 -18.22 10.73
N ARG A 569 18.10 -17.39 11.28
CA ARG A 569 18.43 -16.13 11.98
C ARG A 569 17.84 -15.98 13.37
N GLY A 570 17.09 -16.97 13.82
CA GLY A 570 16.28 -16.89 15.04
C GLY A 570 14.89 -16.31 14.81
N ALA A 571 13.95 -16.71 15.66
CA ALA A 571 12.59 -16.20 15.69
C ALA A 571 12.56 -14.74 16.19
N CYS A 572 11.47 -13.99 15.91
CA CYS A 572 11.24 -12.71 16.56
C CYS A 572 11.04 -12.89 18.08
N VAL A 573 11.28 -11.83 18.83
CA VAL A 573 11.30 -11.89 20.32
C VAL A 573 9.97 -12.41 20.88
N ASP A 574 8.86 -11.93 20.35
CA ASP A 574 7.52 -12.29 20.81
C ASP A 574 6.87 -13.43 20.00
N SER A 575 7.67 -14.20 19.26
CA SER A 575 7.15 -15.31 18.45
C SER A 575 6.17 -16.21 19.21
N ALA A 576 6.51 -16.66 20.42
CA ALA A 576 5.65 -17.53 21.24
C ALA A 576 4.33 -16.89 21.69
N LYS A 577 4.21 -15.56 21.61
CA LYS A 577 3.00 -14.80 21.96
C LYS A 577 2.10 -14.53 20.76
N THR A 578 2.49 -14.99 19.58
CA THR A 578 1.71 -14.85 18.34
C THR A 578 0.91 -16.10 18.06
N ARG A 579 -0.18 -15.98 17.28
CA ARG A 579 -0.94 -17.15 16.84
C ARG A 579 -0.07 -18.13 16.03
N TYR A 580 0.77 -17.63 15.14
CA TYR A 580 1.74 -18.47 14.41
C TYR A 580 2.69 -19.22 15.34
N GLY A 581 3.34 -18.53 16.29
CA GLY A 581 4.24 -19.18 17.24
C GLY A 581 3.56 -20.21 18.15
N GLN A 582 2.25 -20.06 18.38
CA GLN A 582 1.41 -21.05 19.08
C GLN A 582 0.97 -22.20 18.16
N GLY A 583 1.32 -22.17 16.87
CA GLY A 583 0.93 -23.16 15.86
C GLY A 583 -0.52 -23.03 15.39
N VAL A 584 -1.10 -21.83 15.44
CA VAL A 584 -2.47 -21.55 15.00
C VAL A 584 -2.42 -20.75 13.70
N PHE A 585 -3.11 -21.25 12.68
CA PHE A 585 -3.21 -20.59 11.39
C PHE A 585 -4.48 -19.73 11.26
N PRO A 586 -4.46 -18.64 10.48
CA PRO A 586 -5.64 -17.78 10.30
C PRO A 586 -6.88 -18.54 9.83
N TRP A 587 -6.73 -19.46 8.89
CA TRP A 587 -7.85 -20.21 8.33
C TRP A 587 -8.56 -21.10 9.35
N GLU A 588 -7.88 -21.60 10.36
CA GLU A 588 -8.49 -22.36 11.46
C GLU A 588 -9.46 -21.52 12.30
N LEU A 589 -9.19 -20.22 12.38
CA LEU A 589 -10.02 -19.27 13.14
C LEU A 589 -11.14 -18.65 12.29
N ARG A 590 -10.93 -18.48 10.98
CA ARG A 590 -11.76 -17.65 10.10
C ARG A 590 -12.58 -18.43 9.08
N ALA A 591 -12.13 -19.62 8.66
CA ALA A 591 -12.79 -20.40 7.60
C ALA A 591 -14.25 -20.69 7.90
N ASN A 592 -14.62 -20.93 9.17
CA ASN A 592 -16.00 -21.19 9.56
C ASN A 592 -16.99 -20.08 9.17
N GLY A 593 -16.52 -18.85 9.02
CA GLY A 593 -17.33 -17.73 8.51
C GLY A 593 -17.54 -17.74 6.99
N ALA A 594 -16.85 -18.60 6.25
CA ALA A 594 -16.85 -18.67 4.79
C ALA A 594 -17.10 -20.11 4.25
N ASN A 595 -17.41 -21.08 5.11
CA ASN A 595 -17.61 -22.49 4.72
C ASN A 595 -18.71 -22.72 3.69
N ASP A 596 -19.69 -21.83 3.60
CA ASP A 596 -20.75 -21.89 2.58
C ASP A 596 -20.27 -21.39 1.22
N LEU A 597 -19.08 -20.75 1.16
CA LEU A 597 -18.53 -20.11 -0.03
C LEU A 597 -17.51 -20.99 -0.76
N ALA A 598 -16.68 -21.75 -0.02
CA ALA A 598 -15.64 -22.61 -0.56
C ALA A 598 -15.35 -23.79 0.41
N ASP A 599 -14.74 -24.85 -0.12
CA ASP A 599 -14.24 -25.97 0.69
C ASP A 599 -12.84 -25.62 1.21
N PHE A 600 -12.72 -25.44 2.52
CA PHE A 600 -11.48 -25.13 3.21
C PHE A 600 -10.69 -26.36 3.65
N THR A 601 -11.00 -27.56 3.14
CA THR A 601 -10.14 -28.73 3.33
C THR A 601 -8.71 -28.38 2.85
N PRO A 602 -7.67 -28.56 3.70
CA PRO A 602 -6.30 -28.23 3.34
C PRO A 602 -5.80 -29.02 2.12
N GLU A 603 -5.15 -28.33 1.19
CA GLU A 603 -4.51 -28.93 0.00
C GLU A 603 -3.01 -29.19 0.25
N LEU A 604 -2.41 -28.50 1.24
CA LEU A 604 -0.99 -28.53 1.55
C LEU A 604 -0.73 -29.11 2.94
N ASP A 605 0.52 -29.50 3.21
CA ASP A 605 0.93 -30.14 4.48
C ASP A 605 1.15 -29.10 5.60
N TRP A 606 0.04 -28.56 6.11
CA TRP A 606 0.04 -27.62 7.22
C TRP A 606 0.53 -28.23 8.56
N GLU A 607 0.40 -29.55 8.75
CA GLU A 607 0.82 -30.20 10.02
C GLU A 607 2.35 -30.22 10.16
N THR A 608 3.07 -30.64 9.11
CA THR A 608 4.54 -30.53 9.11
C THR A 608 5.00 -29.09 9.29
N LEU A 609 4.30 -28.11 8.68
CA LEU A 609 4.62 -26.71 8.86
C LEU A 609 4.35 -26.24 10.31
N ARG A 610 3.26 -26.68 10.94
CA ARG A 610 2.93 -26.44 12.36
C ARG A 610 4.01 -26.95 13.29
N ASP A 611 4.50 -28.16 13.09
CA ASP A 611 5.56 -28.75 13.90
C ASP A 611 6.85 -27.95 13.77
N ASN A 612 7.20 -27.53 12.56
CA ASN A 612 8.34 -26.64 12.34
C ASN A 612 8.17 -25.28 13.01
N MET A 613 6.96 -24.67 12.97
CA MET A 613 6.67 -23.41 13.66
C MET A 613 6.83 -23.54 15.19
N LYS A 614 6.32 -24.62 15.79
CA LYS A 614 6.47 -24.88 17.23
C LYS A 614 7.92 -25.10 17.62
N GLN A 615 8.70 -25.74 16.75
CA GLN A 615 10.10 -26.06 17.04
C GLN A 615 11.02 -24.84 16.90
N TYR A 616 10.85 -24.04 15.84
CA TYR A 616 11.79 -22.98 15.46
C TYR A 616 11.23 -21.57 15.66
N GLY A 617 9.94 -21.44 15.92
CA GLY A 617 9.24 -20.16 15.93
C GLY A 617 9.05 -19.57 14.53
N VAL A 618 8.68 -18.29 14.49
CA VAL A 618 8.52 -17.50 13.28
C VAL A 618 9.41 -16.25 13.31
N ARG A 619 10.05 -15.90 12.19
CA ARG A 619 10.84 -14.68 12.09
C ARG A 619 9.96 -13.43 12.10
N ASN A 620 8.78 -13.51 11.50
CA ASN A 620 7.83 -12.42 11.37
C ASN A 620 6.52 -12.81 12.07
N ALA A 621 6.05 -11.98 12.99
CA ALA A 621 4.82 -12.21 13.77
C ALA A 621 3.57 -12.09 12.89
N THR A 622 3.62 -11.27 11.83
CA THR A 622 2.57 -11.13 10.83
C THR A 622 3.17 -11.24 9.43
N LEU A 623 2.39 -11.75 8.48
CA LEU A 623 2.82 -12.02 7.12
C LEU A 623 1.96 -11.33 6.07
N MET A 624 0.64 -11.30 6.29
CA MET A 624 -0.32 -10.96 5.24
C MET A 624 -1.26 -9.83 5.66
N ALA A 625 -1.39 -8.86 4.76
CA ALA A 625 -2.41 -7.83 4.79
C ALA A 625 -2.73 -7.43 3.35
N ILE A 626 -3.99 -7.26 3.00
CA ILE A 626 -4.37 -6.82 1.65
C ILE A 626 -4.64 -5.32 1.68
N ALA A 627 -3.62 -4.57 1.24
CA ALA A 627 -3.64 -3.12 1.11
C ALA A 627 -4.14 -2.67 -0.26
N PRO A 628 -4.68 -1.43 -0.38
CA PRO A 628 -4.82 -0.78 -1.68
C PRO A 628 -3.45 -0.54 -2.31
N VAL A 629 -3.27 -0.92 -3.58
CA VAL A 629 -1.99 -0.81 -4.29
C VAL A 629 -2.07 0.09 -5.52
N GLU A 630 -2.89 1.12 -5.47
CA GLU A 630 -3.22 2.01 -6.59
C GLU A 630 -2.00 2.57 -7.36
N SER A 631 -0.92 2.87 -6.66
CA SER A 631 0.28 3.41 -7.29
C SER A 631 1.23 2.34 -7.81
N SER A 632 1.45 1.27 -7.03
CA SER A 632 2.42 0.24 -7.38
C SER A 632 1.88 -0.77 -8.39
N SER A 633 0.57 -0.98 -8.46
CA SER A 633 -0.06 -1.81 -9.49
C SER A 633 0.15 -1.25 -10.91
N VAL A 634 0.11 0.08 -11.07
CA VAL A 634 0.33 0.73 -12.36
C VAL A 634 1.72 0.43 -12.93
N VAL A 635 2.74 0.37 -12.06
CA VAL A 635 4.14 0.09 -12.45
C VAL A 635 4.30 -1.24 -13.18
N ILE A 636 3.54 -2.25 -12.78
CA ILE A 636 3.57 -3.59 -13.38
C ILE A 636 2.39 -3.85 -14.33
N ASN A 637 1.72 -2.79 -14.77
CA ASN A 637 0.53 -2.87 -15.63
C ASN A 637 -0.52 -3.87 -15.10
N SER A 638 -0.88 -3.75 -13.83
CA SER A 638 -1.86 -4.62 -13.17
C SER A 638 -3.11 -3.85 -12.75
N THR A 639 -4.21 -4.58 -12.52
CA THR A 639 -5.39 -4.03 -11.84
C THR A 639 -5.10 -3.83 -10.35
N ASN A 640 -5.79 -2.87 -9.72
CA ASN A 640 -5.55 -2.50 -8.32
C ASN A 640 -6.00 -3.60 -7.36
N GLY A 641 -5.08 -4.16 -6.58
CA GLY A 641 -5.36 -5.08 -5.48
C GLY A 641 -6.32 -6.20 -5.84
N ILE A 642 -7.38 -6.31 -5.06
CA ILE A 642 -8.46 -7.28 -5.23
C ILE A 642 -9.74 -6.66 -5.82
N GLU A 643 -9.72 -5.37 -6.13
CA GLU A 643 -10.88 -4.60 -6.56
C GLU A 643 -11.20 -4.82 -8.05
N MET A 644 -12.50 -4.74 -8.37
CA MET A 644 -12.93 -4.59 -9.75
C MET A 644 -12.52 -3.21 -10.28
N PRO A 645 -12.06 -3.08 -11.53
CA PRO A 645 -11.79 -1.77 -12.10
C PRO A 645 -13.08 -0.96 -12.26
N MET A 646 -13.00 0.35 -12.10
CA MET A 646 -14.14 1.23 -12.33
C MET A 646 -14.45 1.39 -13.82
N SER A 647 -13.40 1.34 -14.66
CA SER A 647 -13.50 1.34 -16.13
C SER A 647 -12.33 0.57 -16.72
N LEU A 648 -12.48 0.11 -17.96
CA LEU A 648 -11.42 -0.60 -18.70
C LEU A 648 -10.28 0.33 -19.12
N ILE A 649 -10.59 1.61 -19.30
CA ILE A 649 -9.63 2.68 -19.56
C ILE A 649 -9.92 3.77 -18.54
N SER A 650 -8.91 4.17 -17.80
CA SER A 650 -9.01 5.18 -16.75
C SER A 650 -7.98 6.28 -16.93
N VAL A 651 -8.37 7.52 -16.64
CA VAL A 651 -7.43 8.63 -16.53
C VAL A 651 -6.95 8.71 -15.09
N LYS A 652 -5.65 8.60 -14.91
CA LYS A 652 -5.00 8.79 -13.62
C LYS A 652 -4.47 10.20 -13.52
N GLU A 653 -4.89 10.93 -12.49
CA GLU A 653 -4.41 12.28 -12.24
C GLU A 653 -3.24 12.27 -11.26
N SER A 654 -2.25 13.09 -11.55
CA SER A 654 -1.10 13.34 -10.68
C SER A 654 -0.78 14.84 -10.62
N LYS A 655 0.14 15.23 -9.76
CA LYS A 655 0.62 16.62 -9.72
C LYS A 655 1.36 17.05 -11.01
N ALA A 656 1.89 16.12 -11.77
CA ALA A 656 2.63 16.38 -13.00
C ALA A 656 1.75 16.32 -14.26
N GLY A 657 0.51 15.86 -14.14
CA GLY A 657 -0.44 15.74 -15.24
C GLY A 657 -1.32 14.50 -15.13
N SER A 658 -2.10 14.25 -16.15
CA SER A 658 -2.93 13.04 -16.28
C SER A 658 -2.33 12.08 -17.31
N PHE A 659 -2.50 10.77 -17.07
CA PHE A 659 -2.11 9.73 -18.01
C PHE A 659 -3.17 8.64 -18.10
N ILE A 660 -3.24 8.02 -19.26
CA ILE A 660 -4.22 6.98 -19.58
C ILE A 660 -3.67 5.62 -19.16
N GLN A 661 -4.41 4.89 -18.33
CA GLN A 661 -4.16 3.50 -17.98
C GLN A 661 -5.21 2.60 -18.60
N VAL A 662 -4.77 1.54 -19.28
CA VAL A 662 -5.62 0.52 -19.90
C VAL A 662 -5.46 -0.78 -19.11
N VAL A 663 -6.57 -1.50 -18.84
CA VAL A 663 -6.48 -2.81 -18.17
C VAL A 663 -5.66 -3.81 -18.99
N PRO A 664 -4.96 -4.78 -18.34
CA PRO A 664 -4.15 -5.77 -19.03
C PRO A 664 -4.96 -6.55 -20.09
N GLU A 665 -4.33 -6.81 -21.23
CA GLU A 665 -4.90 -7.58 -22.35
C GLU A 665 -6.31 -7.12 -22.78
N TYR A 666 -6.53 -5.81 -22.84
CA TYR A 666 -7.81 -5.18 -23.11
C TYR A 666 -8.58 -5.84 -24.27
N HIS A 667 -7.97 -5.99 -25.46
CA HIS A 667 -8.66 -6.49 -26.66
C HIS A 667 -9.14 -7.92 -26.51
N ARG A 668 -8.37 -8.75 -25.78
CA ARG A 668 -8.72 -10.15 -25.55
C ARG A 668 -9.75 -10.32 -24.42
N LEU A 669 -9.72 -9.46 -23.42
CA LEU A 669 -10.42 -9.66 -22.16
C LEU A 669 -11.48 -8.60 -21.84
N LYS A 670 -11.67 -7.55 -22.66
CA LYS A 670 -12.59 -6.45 -22.36
C LYS A 670 -14.00 -6.90 -21.97
N ASN A 671 -14.52 -7.96 -22.60
CA ASN A 671 -15.85 -8.50 -22.32
C ASN A 671 -15.89 -9.51 -21.15
N LYS A 672 -14.74 -9.78 -20.51
CA LYS A 672 -14.60 -10.68 -19.37
C LYS A 672 -14.33 -9.97 -18.05
N TYR A 673 -13.90 -8.71 -18.11
CA TYR A 673 -13.76 -7.89 -16.91
C TYR A 673 -15.13 -7.52 -16.35
N GLN A 674 -15.27 -7.65 -15.04
CA GLN A 674 -16.37 -7.03 -14.32
C GLN A 674 -15.94 -5.61 -13.89
N LEU A 675 -16.83 -4.64 -14.08
CA LEU A 675 -16.61 -3.27 -13.63
C LEU A 675 -17.42 -3.02 -12.35
N MET A 676 -16.86 -2.23 -11.43
CA MET A 676 -17.48 -1.94 -10.15
C MET A 676 -18.85 -1.28 -10.31
N TRP A 677 -18.97 -0.31 -11.23
CA TRP A 677 -20.19 0.44 -11.47
C TRP A 677 -21.31 -0.34 -12.17
N ASP A 678 -20.98 -1.46 -12.81
CA ASP A 678 -21.96 -2.32 -13.50
C ASP A 678 -22.57 -3.37 -12.54
N GLN A 679 -22.07 -3.43 -11.29
CA GLN A 679 -22.57 -4.38 -10.31
C GLN A 679 -23.86 -3.87 -9.66
N LYS A 680 -24.84 -4.77 -9.49
CA LYS A 680 -26.10 -4.48 -8.80
C LYS A 680 -25.88 -4.23 -7.31
N ASP A 681 -24.91 -4.93 -6.72
CA ASP A 681 -24.56 -4.88 -5.30
C ASP A 681 -23.09 -5.32 -5.12
N CYS A 682 -22.62 -5.31 -3.90
CA CYS A 682 -21.26 -5.71 -3.54
C CYS A 682 -21.11 -7.19 -3.17
N ASP A 683 -22.16 -8.02 -3.31
CA ASP A 683 -22.20 -9.37 -2.77
C ASP A 683 -21.07 -10.25 -3.31
N GLY A 684 -20.87 -10.28 -4.63
CA GLY A 684 -19.80 -11.07 -5.27
C GLY A 684 -18.39 -10.64 -4.80
N TYR A 685 -18.17 -9.35 -4.68
CA TYR A 685 -16.90 -8.80 -4.18
C TYR A 685 -16.68 -9.16 -2.71
N LEU A 686 -17.69 -9.02 -1.86
CA LEU A 686 -17.59 -9.34 -0.43
C LEU A 686 -17.40 -10.84 -0.19
N LYS A 687 -18.05 -11.73 -0.97
CA LYS A 687 -17.80 -13.17 -0.93
C LYS A 687 -16.36 -13.51 -1.28
N THR A 688 -15.81 -12.91 -2.32
CA THR A 688 -14.41 -13.10 -2.71
C THR A 688 -13.46 -12.59 -1.61
N ALA A 689 -13.74 -11.42 -1.04
CA ALA A 689 -12.97 -10.88 0.07
C ALA A 689 -13.04 -11.76 1.34
N ALA A 690 -14.19 -12.38 1.62
CA ALA A 690 -14.35 -13.29 2.76
C ALA A 690 -13.50 -14.56 2.62
N VAL A 691 -13.44 -15.15 1.41
CA VAL A 691 -12.58 -16.31 1.12
C VAL A 691 -11.09 -15.93 1.26
N LEU A 692 -10.68 -14.80 0.72
CA LEU A 692 -9.30 -14.29 0.89
C LEU A 692 -8.98 -14.06 2.38
N ALA A 693 -9.90 -13.45 3.13
CA ALA A 693 -9.71 -13.12 4.54
C ALA A 693 -9.49 -14.33 5.43
N ALA A 694 -9.94 -15.52 5.02
CA ALA A 694 -9.71 -16.75 5.78
C ALA A 694 -8.22 -17.05 6.00
N TYR A 695 -7.37 -16.70 5.04
CA TYR A 695 -5.93 -16.96 5.11
C TYR A 695 -5.07 -15.74 5.49
N VAL A 696 -5.66 -14.54 5.54
CA VAL A 696 -4.95 -13.31 5.93
C VAL A 696 -4.88 -13.22 7.44
N ASP A 697 -3.68 -13.07 8.00
CA ASP A 697 -3.52 -12.96 9.45
C ASP A 697 -3.93 -11.58 10.00
N GLN A 698 -3.71 -10.51 9.26
CA GLN A 698 -4.16 -9.17 9.63
C GLN A 698 -5.56 -8.87 9.05
N SER A 699 -5.69 -7.91 8.15
CA SER A 699 -6.98 -7.53 7.59
C SER A 699 -6.92 -7.23 6.08
N ILE A 700 -8.08 -6.97 5.51
CA ILE A 700 -8.26 -6.58 4.11
C ILE A 700 -8.93 -5.21 4.08
N SER A 701 -8.31 -4.26 3.37
CA SER A 701 -8.96 -2.99 3.04
C SER A 701 -9.93 -3.21 1.89
N THR A 702 -11.22 -2.97 2.12
CA THR A 702 -12.27 -3.10 1.11
C THR A 702 -13.01 -1.78 0.91
N ASN A 703 -13.21 -1.39 -0.36
CA ASN A 703 -14.05 -0.26 -0.75
C ASN A 703 -15.39 -0.80 -1.27
N THR A 704 -16.52 -0.43 -0.60
CA THR A 704 -17.87 -0.93 -0.91
C THR A 704 -18.85 0.23 -1.01
#